data_ddb78f769773a2c19ebf62910ab27613
#
_entry.id   ddb78f769773a2c19ebf62910ab27613
#
_cell.length_a   1.000
_cell.length_b   1.000
_cell.length_c   1.000
_cell.angle_alpha   90.00
_cell.angle_beta   90.00
_cell.angle_gamma   90.00
#
_symmetry.space_group_name_H-M   'P 1'
#
loop_
_entity.id
_entity.type
_entity.pdbx_description
1 polymer ?
#
loop_
_entity_poly.entity_id
_entity_poly.type
_entity_poly.pdbx_seq_one_letter_code
_entity_poly.pdbx_strand_id
1 'polypeptide(L)'
;MHITKKLAAAHAEGRPTYSFEYFPPKTAQGVQNLYDRMDRMHGLGPAFIDVTWGAGGRMSSLTTEMVKVAQSAYGLETCMHLTCTDMEKEKIDGGLREAYQAGCTNILALRGDPPREKEKWEQTEGTAFRYARDLIKYIKAQYGNHFDIGVAGYPEGCDAETDADGHIPFLKEKIDAGGSFIVTQMSYDAEVFIEWAKKVRAAGVPESVPIIPGIMPIQTYDSFLRRANWTQCRIPPQWMEALEPIKADDAAVREVGKKLVGDFCRKLLDSGVTMHLHFYTMNLEKSTYMVLEDLAVTPPSDHHDPELKPLPWRPSLGLNRRDENVRPIFWRNRNRSYVMRTQDWDEFPNGRWGDSRSPAFGALDAYSIGLKGTNEQNRKLWGEPTTVQEVAELFVKYMSGKVETLPWSEQPISPESNVLTNDLVNLNSRGLLTINSQPAVDGMKSSHPVYGWGPNNGYVYQKAYLEVLIPPSLIAEIIRRMDANPDITYYAVNNSGELKTNAPQDGGPNAVTWGVFPGKEIVQPTIVETISFLAWRDEFYHLGSEWAKCYDEGSRSKNLIKEITESWYLVNIVDNDFRNMRGIFPLFDGLKVDGVEPTAAAVNGVAHVNGDVNGDAEKKERALKPEVNGVPDKNNAVNHADGAALNGQQVKN
;
A
#
# COMPACT_ATOMS: atom_id res chain seq x y z
N MET A 1 4.11 30.79 7.08
CA MET A 1 4.72 31.79 6.13
C MET A 1 4.00 31.70 4.81
N HIS A 2 3.87 32.78 4.03
CA HIS A 2 3.27 32.72 2.69
C HIS A 2 4.16 31.92 1.73
N ILE A 3 3.54 31.03 0.94
CA ILE A 3 4.21 30.21 -0.08
C ILE A 3 4.95 31.10 -1.08
N THR A 4 4.29 32.13 -1.58
CA THR A 4 4.90 33.06 -2.56
C THR A 4 6.20 33.68 -2.06
N LYS A 5 6.27 34.07 -0.79
CA LYS A 5 7.50 34.59 -0.17
C LYS A 5 8.59 33.56 -0.06
N LYS A 6 8.22 32.33 0.32
CA LYS A 6 9.17 31.22 0.49
C LYS A 6 9.77 30.80 -0.85
N LEU A 7 8.95 30.73 -1.88
CA LEU A 7 9.40 30.41 -3.25
C LEU A 7 10.26 31.54 -3.85
N ALA A 8 9.86 32.80 -3.65
CA ALA A 8 10.65 33.94 -4.12
C ALA A 8 12.05 34.01 -3.48
N ALA A 9 12.16 33.69 -2.19
CA ALA A 9 13.46 33.64 -1.50
C ALA A 9 14.36 32.51 -2.08
N ALA A 10 13.83 31.32 -2.28
CA ALA A 10 14.58 30.21 -2.88
C ALA A 10 14.97 30.49 -4.35
N HIS A 11 14.09 31.13 -5.10
CA HIS A 11 14.37 31.55 -6.49
C HIS A 11 15.52 32.56 -6.54
N ALA A 12 15.54 33.53 -5.61
CA ALA A 12 16.64 34.52 -5.53
C ALA A 12 17.99 33.85 -5.22
N GLU A 13 17.98 32.69 -4.57
CA GLU A 13 19.16 31.85 -4.30
C GLU A 13 19.53 30.94 -5.49
N GLY A 14 18.73 30.93 -6.57
CA GLY A 14 18.89 30.02 -7.69
C GLY A 14 18.64 28.54 -7.34
N ARG A 15 17.91 28.27 -6.27
CA ARG A 15 17.70 26.93 -5.72
C ARG A 15 16.28 26.43 -6.09
N PRO A 16 16.17 25.32 -6.84
CA PRO A 16 14.89 24.69 -7.08
C PRO A 16 14.28 24.16 -5.76
N THR A 17 12.96 24.21 -5.68
CA THR A 17 12.20 23.75 -4.52
C THR A 17 11.10 22.78 -4.94
N TYR A 18 10.54 22.09 -3.98
CA TYR A 18 9.42 21.17 -4.21
C TYR A 18 8.46 21.13 -3.02
N SER A 19 7.26 20.63 -3.29
CA SER A 19 6.19 20.44 -2.30
C SER A 19 5.47 19.10 -2.53
N PHE A 20 4.72 18.67 -1.53
CA PHE A 20 4.02 17.40 -1.54
C PHE A 20 2.53 17.60 -1.27
N GLU A 21 1.69 16.91 -2.03
CA GLU A 21 0.27 16.84 -1.78
C GLU A 21 -0.08 15.55 -1.04
N TYR A 22 -0.91 15.70 -0.01
CA TYR A 22 -1.51 14.61 0.75
C TYR A 22 -3.03 14.74 0.76
N PHE A 23 -3.72 13.62 0.90
CA PHE A 23 -5.16 13.62 1.08
C PHE A 23 -5.57 12.85 2.34
N PRO A 24 -6.69 13.26 3.00
CA PRO A 24 -7.17 12.63 4.20
C PRO A 24 -7.50 11.14 3.95
N PRO A 25 -6.91 10.23 4.72
CA PRO A 25 -7.26 8.81 4.67
C PRO A 25 -8.67 8.58 5.22
N LYS A 26 -9.32 7.50 4.77
CA LYS A 26 -10.67 7.15 5.19
C LYS A 26 -10.75 6.39 6.51
N THR A 27 -9.62 5.92 7.04
CA THR A 27 -9.54 5.10 8.26
C THR A 27 -8.57 5.70 9.28
N ALA A 28 -8.81 5.43 10.56
CA ALA A 28 -7.93 5.87 11.65
C ALA A 28 -6.50 5.35 11.49
N GLN A 29 -6.33 4.07 11.10
CA GLN A 29 -5.01 3.49 10.83
C GLN A 29 -4.33 4.17 9.63
N GLY A 30 -5.10 4.53 8.61
CA GLY A 30 -4.60 5.28 7.46
C GLY A 30 -4.08 6.66 7.85
N VAL A 31 -4.76 7.34 8.77
CA VAL A 31 -4.32 8.63 9.33
C VAL A 31 -2.99 8.47 10.06
N GLN A 32 -2.87 7.47 10.94
CA GLN A 32 -1.62 7.18 11.64
C GLN A 32 -0.47 6.88 10.68
N ASN A 33 -0.71 6.01 9.71
CA ASN A 33 0.31 5.68 8.69
C ASN A 33 0.72 6.91 7.85
N LEU A 34 -0.21 7.84 7.62
CA LEU A 34 0.09 9.07 6.90
C LEU A 34 0.93 10.02 7.75
N TYR A 35 0.64 10.17 9.04
CA TYR A 35 1.45 10.98 9.94
C TYR A 35 2.88 10.44 10.05
N ASP A 36 3.05 9.15 10.21
CA ASP A 36 4.38 8.51 10.20
C ASP A 36 5.14 8.78 8.90
N ARG A 37 4.43 8.85 7.78
CA ARG A 37 5.00 9.15 6.47
C ARG A 37 5.34 10.63 6.31
N MET A 38 4.48 11.53 6.78
CA MET A 38 4.77 12.96 6.81
C MET A 38 6.03 13.27 7.62
N ASP A 39 6.21 12.60 8.76
CA ASP A 39 7.40 12.72 9.59
C ASP A 39 8.67 12.34 8.81
N ARG A 40 8.66 11.22 8.09
CA ARG A 40 9.80 10.82 7.25
C ARG A 40 10.02 11.74 6.07
N MET A 41 8.95 12.12 5.38
CA MET A 41 9.03 13.01 4.21
C MET A 41 9.38 14.46 4.58
N HIS A 42 9.17 14.86 5.83
CA HIS A 42 9.68 16.13 6.35
C HIS A 42 11.20 16.22 6.21
N GLY A 43 11.92 15.12 6.46
CA GLY A 43 13.37 15.04 6.28
C GLY A 43 13.86 15.30 4.85
N LEU A 44 12.98 15.22 3.85
CA LEU A 44 13.29 15.60 2.47
C LEU A 44 13.31 17.12 2.26
N GLY A 45 12.83 17.91 3.19
CA GLY A 45 12.86 19.38 3.14
C GLY A 45 11.90 20.03 2.14
N PRO A 46 10.60 19.62 2.07
CA PRO A 46 9.65 20.29 1.18
C PRO A 46 9.46 21.75 1.57
N ALA A 47 9.28 22.60 0.57
CA ALA A 47 9.00 24.02 0.81
C ALA A 47 7.66 24.22 1.52
N PHE A 48 6.67 23.41 1.18
CA PHE A 48 5.36 23.34 1.82
C PHE A 48 4.71 21.98 1.52
N ILE A 49 3.59 21.72 2.15
CA ILE A 49 2.72 20.58 1.81
C ILE A 49 1.30 21.05 1.58
N ASP A 50 0.60 20.35 0.68
CA ASP A 50 -0.82 20.54 0.45
C ASP A 50 -1.63 19.43 1.12
N VAL A 51 -2.77 19.78 1.70
CA VAL A 51 -3.73 18.83 2.25
C VAL A 51 -5.06 19.01 1.53
N THR A 52 -5.50 17.97 0.79
CA THR A 52 -6.70 18.06 -0.04
C THR A 52 -7.98 18.13 0.81
N TRP A 53 -9.00 18.75 0.20
CA TRP A 53 -10.34 18.83 0.77
C TRP A 53 -11.25 17.81 0.08
N GLY A 54 -11.89 16.93 0.85
CA GLY A 54 -12.78 15.92 0.25
C GLY A 54 -13.99 16.53 -0.43
N ALA A 55 -14.43 15.93 -1.54
CA ALA A 55 -15.60 16.39 -2.29
C ALA A 55 -16.84 16.55 -1.39
N GLY A 56 -17.55 17.70 -1.50
CA GLY A 56 -18.70 18.04 -0.67
C GLY A 56 -18.40 18.22 0.83
N GLY A 57 -17.11 18.39 1.20
CA GLY A 57 -16.71 18.65 2.59
C GLY A 57 -16.91 17.47 3.55
N ARG A 58 -17.02 16.24 3.05
CA ARG A 58 -17.24 15.04 3.89
C ARG A 58 -16.09 14.77 4.87
N MET A 59 -14.87 15.17 4.51
CA MET A 59 -13.64 14.97 5.30
C MET A 59 -13.09 16.30 5.85
N SER A 60 -13.89 17.36 5.90
CA SER A 60 -13.42 18.70 6.27
C SER A 60 -12.75 18.76 7.64
N SER A 61 -13.33 18.11 8.65
CA SER A 61 -12.76 18.04 10.01
C SER A 61 -11.40 17.34 10.03
N LEU A 62 -11.24 16.27 9.28
CA LEU A 62 -9.95 15.57 9.20
C LEU A 62 -8.91 16.39 8.43
N THR A 63 -9.31 17.09 7.36
CA THR A 63 -8.40 18.00 6.64
C THR A 63 -7.87 19.09 7.56
N THR A 64 -8.74 19.76 8.31
CA THR A 64 -8.32 20.82 9.25
C THR A 64 -7.49 20.29 10.39
N GLU A 65 -7.79 19.09 10.90
CA GLU A 65 -6.96 18.41 11.89
C GLU A 65 -5.56 18.10 11.34
N MET A 66 -5.47 17.55 10.14
CA MET A 66 -4.18 17.25 9.48
C MET A 66 -3.36 18.51 9.24
N VAL A 67 -3.99 19.61 8.79
CA VAL A 67 -3.34 20.92 8.65
C VAL A 67 -2.79 21.40 9.99
N LYS A 68 -3.58 21.30 11.06
CA LYS A 68 -3.16 21.67 12.41
C LYS A 68 -1.98 20.85 12.89
N VAL A 69 -2.02 19.53 12.74
CA VAL A 69 -0.94 18.63 13.15
C VAL A 69 0.33 18.89 12.33
N ALA A 70 0.22 19.00 11.01
CA ALA A 70 1.37 19.27 10.14
C ALA A 70 2.03 20.61 10.47
N GLN A 71 1.23 21.65 10.68
CA GLN A 71 1.72 23.00 11.01
C GLN A 71 2.35 23.07 12.42
N SER A 72 1.73 22.45 13.42
CA SER A 72 2.14 22.60 14.83
C SER A 72 3.12 21.53 15.30
N ALA A 73 2.95 20.28 14.91
CA ALA A 73 3.77 19.16 15.39
C ALA A 73 4.97 18.88 14.49
N TYR A 74 4.80 18.95 13.17
CA TYR A 74 5.89 18.68 12.22
C TYR A 74 6.60 19.94 11.73
N GLY A 75 6.06 21.14 12.01
CA GLY A 75 6.64 22.40 11.54
C GLY A 75 6.64 22.56 10.03
N LEU A 76 5.73 21.83 9.34
CA LEU A 76 5.57 21.90 7.90
C LEU A 76 4.71 23.11 7.53
N GLU A 77 5.17 23.93 6.59
CA GLU A 77 4.31 24.96 6.02
C GLU A 77 3.19 24.29 5.24
N THR A 78 1.94 24.60 5.56
CA THR A 78 0.77 23.95 4.98
C THR A 78 -0.02 24.86 4.06
N CYS A 79 -0.56 24.29 2.99
CA CYS A 79 -1.57 24.85 2.13
C CYS A 79 -2.82 23.96 2.21
N MET A 80 -3.91 24.50 2.71
CA MET A 80 -5.17 23.77 2.81
C MET A 80 -5.95 23.94 1.50
N HIS A 81 -6.34 22.86 0.85
CA HIS A 81 -7.32 22.93 -0.22
C HIS A 81 -8.68 23.28 0.37
N LEU A 82 -9.46 24.07 -0.36
CA LEU A 82 -10.81 24.41 0.02
C LEU A 82 -11.68 24.48 -1.24
N THR A 83 -12.69 23.61 -1.31
CA THR A 83 -13.64 23.57 -2.42
C THR A 83 -14.89 24.35 -2.09
N CYS A 84 -15.58 24.91 -3.09
CA CYS A 84 -16.81 25.67 -2.89
C CYS A 84 -18.07 24.99 -3.45
N THR A 85 -17.94 23.93 -4.26
CA THR A 85 -19.10 23.26 -4.86
C THR A 85 -19.81 22.42 -3.83
N ASP A 86 -21.15 22.49 -3.83
CA ASP A 86 -22.04 21.78 -2.91
C ASP A 86 -21.69 21.97 -1.42
N MET A 87 -21.14 23.15 -1.09
CA MET A 87 -20.72 23.50 0.25
C MET A 87 -21.62 24.59 0.85
N GLU A 88 -22.08 24.35 2.06
CA GLU A 88 -22.73 25.35 2.87
C GLU A 88 -21.71 26.40 3.33
N LYS A 89 -22.15 27.64 3.44
CA LYS A 89 -21.27 28.75 3.85
C LYS A 89 -20.64 28.51 5.22
N GLU A 90 -21.39 27.94 6.14
CA GLU A 90 -20.97 27.62 7.51
C GLU A 90 -19.79 26.65 7.56
N LYS A 91 -19.76 25.67 6.66
CA LYS A 91 -18.63 24.71 6.53
C LYS A 91 -17.37 25.40 6.00
N ILE A 92 -17.53 26.29 5.03
CA ILE A 92 -16.41 27.09 4.49
C ILE A 92 -15.86 28.01 5.59
N ASP A 93 -16.73 28.71 6.30
CA ASP A 93 -16.36 29.58 7.43
C ASP A 93 -15.68 28.81 8.56
N GLY A 94 -16.18 27.60 8.85
CA GLY A 94 -15.56 26.68 9.81
C GLY A 94 -14.13 26.31 9.41
N GLY A 95 -13.95 25.81 8.19
CA GLY A 95 -12.64 25.42 7.67
C GLY A 95 -11.63 26.57 7.64
N LEU A 96 -12.05 27.75 7.19
CA LEU A 96 -11.18 28.95 7.18
C LEU A 96 -10.78 29.38 8.59
N ARG A 97 -11.71 29.34 9.54
CA ARG A 97 -11.44 29.68 10.95
C ARG A 97 -10.47 28.69 11.58
N GLU A 98 -10.66 27.40 11.37
CA GLU A 98 -9.77 26.35 11.89
C GLU A 98 -8.37 26.45 11.28
N ALA A 99 -8.25 26.69 9.97
CA ALA A 99 -6.98 26.95 9.32
C ALA A 99 -6.27 28.18 9.88
N TYR A 100 -7.02 29.28 10.08
CA TYR A 100 -6.52 30.51 10.70
C TYR A 100 -5.98 30.25 12.12
N GLN A 101 -6.76 29.54 12.94
CA GLN A 101 -6.38 29.20 14.32
C GLN A 101 -5.18 28.25 14.40
N ALA A 102 -5.02 27.35 13.41
CA ALA A 102 -3.86 26.47 13.28
C ALA A 102 -2.59 27.19 12.83
N GLY A 103 -2.66 28.47 12.48
CA GLY A 103 -1.53 29.24 11.94
C GLY A 103 -1.24 28.96 10.46
N CYS A 104 -2.14 28.28 9.75
CA CYS A 104 -2.06 28.10 8.31
C CYS A 104 -2.28 29.44 7.60
N THR A 105 -1.40 29.77 6.68
CA THR A 105 -1.43 31.06 5.94
C THR A 105 -1.63 30.86 4.44
N ASN A 106 -1.93 29.65 3.98
CA ASN A 106 -2.03 29.35 2.55
C ASN A 106 -3.27 28.50 2.26
N ILE A 107 -4.05 28.89 1.27
CA ILE A 107 -5.27 28.19 0.84
C ILE A 107 -5.22 27.96 -0.67
N LEU A 108 -5.45 26.74 -1.14
CA LEU A 108 -5.74 26.48 -2.54
C LEU A 108 -7.25 26.51 -2.76
N ALA A 109 -7.73 27.60 -3.38
CA ALA A 109 -9.15 27.84 -3.60
C ALA A 109 -9.62 27.15 -4.88
N LEU A 110 -10.52 26.18 -4.73
CA LEU A 110 -10.98 25.32 -5.80
C LEU A 110 -12.50 25.42 -6.00
N ARG A 111 -12.95 25.13 -7.21
CA ARG A 111 -14.36 24.84 -7.43
C ARG A 111 -14.73 23.50 -6.77
N GLY A 112 -13.88 22.49 -6.94
CA GLY A 112 -14.08 21.09 -6.55
C GLY A 112 -14.59 20.25 -7.73
N ASP A 113 -14.58 18.93 -7.62
CA ASP A 113 -15.08 18.00 -8.63
C ASP A 113 -16.60 17.82 -8.51
N PRO A 114 -17.31 17.48 -9.62
CA PRO A 114 -18.72 17.14 -9.54
C PRO A 114 -18.93 15.89 -8.67
N PRO A 115 -20.04 15.78 -7.94
CA PRO A 115 -20.39 14.56 -7.23
C PRO A 115 -20.40 13.37 -8.20
N ARG A 116 -19.88 12.20 -7.77
CA ARG A 116 -19.78 10.98 -8.61
C ARG A 116 -21.11 10.52 -9.22
N GLU A 117 -22.22 10.91 -8.64
CA GLU A 117 -23.57 10.58 -9.09
C GLU A 117 -24.09 11.53 -10.18
N LYS A 118 -23.35 12.62 -10.49
CA LYS A 118 -23.74 13.63 -11.47
C LYS A 118 -22.64 13.78 -12.52
N GLU A 119 -22.95 13.48 -13.76
CA GLU A 119 -22.02 13.64 -14.88
C GLU A 119 -21.74 15.11 -15.22
N LYS A 120 -22.57 16.04 -14.76
CA LYS A 120 -22.45 17.48 -15.02
C LYS A 120 -22.63 18.29 -13.73
N TRP A 121 -21.96 19.45 -13.72
CA TRP A 121 -22.10 20.47 -12.69
C TRP A 121 -23.55 21.01 -12.66
N GLU A 122 -24.41 20.48 -11.81
CA GLU A 122 -25.69 21.10 -11.49
C GLU A 122 -25.53 21.86 -10.18
N GLN A 123 -26.00 23.13 -10.19
CA GLN A 123 -25.99 23.95 -9.00
C GLN A 123 -27.07 23.43 -8.04
N THR A 124 -26.67 22.95 -6.87
CA THR A 124 -27.60 22.60 -5.80
C THR A 124 -28.08 23.87 -5.12
N GLU A 125 -29.37 23.99 -4.83
CA GLU A 125 -29.91 25.09 -4.02
C GLU A 125 -29.20 25.14 -2.65
N GLY A 126 -28.73 26.33 -2.24
CA GLY A 126 -27.99 26.55 -0.99
C GLY A 126 -26.47 26.60 -1.13
N THR A 127 -25.90 26.37 -2.32
CA THR A 127 -24.44 26.52 -2.55
C THR A 127 -24.00 27.97 -2.38
N ALA A 128 -23.04 28.21 -1.46
CA ALA A 128 -22.59 29.57 -1.15
C ALA A 128 -21.85 30.26 -2.29
N PHE A 129 -21.04 29.51 -3.05
CA PHE A 129 -20.20 30.05 -4.12
C PHE A 129 -20.24 29.15 -5.35
N ARG A 130 -20.41 29.76 -6.52
CA ARG A 130 -20.48 29.02 -7.80
C ARG A 130 -19.11 28.68 -8.36
N TYR A 131 -18.15 29.57 -8.20
CA TYR A 131 -16.82 29.47 -8.80
C TYR A 131 -15.73 29.79 -7.78
N ALA A 132 -14.54 29.23 -7.98
CA ALA A 132 -13.37 29.51 -7.14
C ALA A 132 -13.08 31.01 -7.00
N ARG A 133 -13.27 31.82 -8.07
CA ARG A 133 -13.10 33.29 -7.99
C ARG A 133 -14.01 33.95 -6.95
N ASP A 134 -15.21 33.43 -6.73
CA ASP A 134 -16.15 33.98 -5.75
C ASP A 134 -15.69 33.65 -4.33
N LEU A 135 -15.20 32.40 -4.13
CA LEU A 135 -14.56 31.99 -2.90
C LEU A 135 -13.31 32.83 -2.59
N ILE A 136 -12.45 33.11 -3.59
CA ILE A 136 -11.25 33.96 -3.43
C ILE A 136 -11.63 35.36 -2.95
N LYS A 137 -12.61 36.00 -3.60
CA LYS A 137 -13.11 37.32 -3.19
C LYS A 137 -13.64 37.30 -1.76
N TYR A 138 -14.36 36.25 -1.39
CA TYR A 138 -14.87 36.06 -0.05
C TYR A 138 -13.74 35.93 0.99
N ILE A 139 -12.75 35.09 0.74
CA ILE A 139 -11.59 34.91 1.64
C ILE A 139 -10.86 36.25 1.82
N LYS A 140 -10.60 36.98 0.73
CA LYS A 140 -9.95 38.29 0.79
C LYS A 140 -10.78 39.32 1.57
N ALA A 141 -12.10 39.31 1.44
CA ALA A 141 -12.97 40.21 2.17
C ALA A 141 -13.00 39.93 3.68
N GLN A 142 -12.91 38.66 4.11
CA GLN A 142 -12.97 38.24 5.50
C GLN A 142 -11.62 38.30 6.22
N TYR A 143 -10.52 37.92 5.54
CA TYR A 143 -9.20 37.71 6.15
C TYR A 143 -8.12 38.66 5.59
N GLY A 144 -8.46 39.53 4.65
CA GLY A 144 -7.50 40.47 4.03
C GLY A 144 -6.34 39.73 3.38
N ASN A 145 -5.13 40.06 3.82
CA ASN A 145 -3.88 39.46 3.30
C ASN A 145 -3.33 38.35 4.21
N HIS A 146 -4.12 37.81 5.14
CA HIS A 146 -3.66 36.72 5.97
C HIS A 146 -3.34 35.47 5.14
N PHE A 147 -4.21 35.10 4.21
CA PHE A 147 -4.01 33.94 3.37
C PHE A 147 -3.37 34.31 2.02
N ASP A 148 -2.32 33.58 1.66
CA ASP A 148 -1.81 33.42 0.32
C ASP A 148 -2.72 32.45 -0.43
N ILE A 149 -3.27 32.83 -1.58
CA ILE A 149 -4.33 32.06 -2.22
C ILE A 149 -3.85 31.45 -3.52
N GLY A 150 -3.74 30.13 -3.55
CA GLY A 150 -3.48 29.34 -4.76
C GLY A 150 -4.74 29.15 -5.59
N VAL A 151 -4.54 28.98 -6.90
CA VAL A 151 -5.58 28.68 -7.87
C VAL A 151 -5.16 27.52 -8.78
N ALA A 152 -6.13 26.72 -9.26
CA ALA A 152 -5.85 25.64 -10.20
C ALA A 152 -5.61 26.17 -11.63
N GLY A 153 -4.58 25.63 -12.30
CA GLY A 153 -4.29 25.77 -13.71
C GLY A 153 -4.47 24.46 -14.47
N TYR A 154 -4.80 24.51 -15.75
CA TYR A 154 -5.10 23.33 -16.57
C TYR A 154 -4.32 23.39 -17.89
N PRO A 155 -3.06 22.88 -17.94
CA PRO A 155 -2.20 22.96 -19.12
C PRO A 155 -2.76 22.25 -20.35
N GLU A 156 -3.58 21.23 -20.16
CA GLU A 156 -4.17 20.40 -21.22
C GLU A 156 -5.72 20.45 -21.23
N GLY A 157 -6.30 21.41 -20.50
CA GLY A 157 -7.76 21.49 -20.32
C GLY A 157 -8.24 20.73 -19.08
N CYS A 158 -9.54 20.81 -18.80
CA CYS A 158 -10.15 20.12 -17.66
C CYS A 158 -11.49 19.47 -18.00
N ASP A 159 -12.02 19.70 -19.19
CA ASP A 159 -13.26 19.10 -19.69
C ASP A 159 -13.17 18.91 -21.22
N ALA A 160 -14.08 18.09 -21.76
CA ALA A 160 -14.10 17.78 -23.19
C ALA A 160 -14.68 18.92 -24.06
N GLU A 161 -15.26 19.95 -23.45
CA GLU A 161 -15.96 21.03 -24.13
C GLU A 161 -15.08 22.27 -24.34
N THR A 162 -14.02 22.40 -23.50
CA THR A 162 -13.14 23.61 -23.49
C THR A 162 -11.69 23.19 -23.58
N ASP A 163 -10.99 23.65 -24.59
CA ASP A 163 -9.56 23.43 -24.74
C ASP A 163 -8.73 24.19 -23.68
N ALA A 164 -7.44 23.86 -23.58
CA ALA A 164 -6.54 24.49 -22.61
C ALA A 164 -6.49 26.01 -22.72
N ASP A 165 -6.54 26.56 -23.94
CA ASP A 165 -6.47 28.01 -24.18
C ASP A 165 -7.76 28.72 -23.72
N GLY A 166 -8.93 28.05 -23.84
CA GLY A 166 -10.22 28.55 -23.37
C GLY A 166 -10.29 28.69 -21.84
N HIS A 167 -9.44 27.99 -21.10
CA HIS A 167 -9.36 28.12 -19.64
C HIS A 167 -8.49 29.27 -19.13
N ILE A 168 -7.62 29.84 -19.97
CA ILE A 168 -6.70 30.93 -19.58
C ILE A 168 -7.43 32.21 -19.12
N PRO A 169 -8.51 32.68 -19.76
CA PRO A 169 -9.28 33.82 -19.24
C PRO A 169 -9.83 33.60 -17.83
N PHE A 170 -10.37 32.41 -17.54
CA PHE A 170 -10.88 32.07 -16.19
C PHE A 170 -9.76 32.01 -15.17
N LEU A 171 -8.56 31.53 -15.56
CA LEU A 171 -7.37 31.58 -14.71
C LEU A 171 -7.00 33.01 -14.36
N LYS A 172 -6.97 33.90 -15.37
CA LYS A 172 -6.71 35.35 -15.18
C LYS A 172 -7.72 35.98 -14.22
N GLU A 173 -9.02 35.67 -14.37
CA GLU A 173 -10.07 36.16 -13.46
C GLU A 173 -9.84 35.72 -11.99
N LYS A 174 -9.33 34.49 -11.75
CA LYS A 174 -8.97 34.02 -10.42
C LYS A 174 -7.78 34.78 -9.84
N ILE A 175 -6.77 35.09 -10.65
CA ILE A 175 -5.63 35.90 -10.24
C ILE A 175 -6.08 37.34 -9.93
N ASP A 176 -6.90 37.96 -10.78
CA ASP A 176 -7.43 39.29 -10.57
C ASP A 176 -8.35 39.40 -9.34
N ALA A 177 -9.01 38.30 -8.96
CA ALA A 177 -9.79 38.18 -7.72
C ALA A 177 -8.94 38.12 -6.44
N GLY A 178 -7.61 37.94 -6.57
CA GLY A 178 -6.66 37.89 -5.45
C GLY A 178 -5.87 36.58 -5.33
N GLY A 179 -5.88 35.74 -6.37
CA GLY A 179 -5.00 34.57 -6.45
C GLY A 179 -3.53 34.97 -6.54
N SER A 180 -2.65 34.30 -5.83
CA SER A 180 -1.23 34.68 -5.67
C SER A 180 -0.26 33.65 -6.25
N PHE A 181 -0.67 32.41 -6.44
CA PHE A 181 0.11 31.36 -7.10
C PHE A 181 -0.80 30.39 -7.85
N ILE A 182 -0.25 29.65 -8.81
CA ILE A 182 -0.97 28.70 -9.65
C ILE A 182 -0.40 27.32 -9.41
N VAL A 183 -1.22 26.34 -9.00
CA VAL A 183 -0.89 24.92 -8.99
C VAL A 183 -1.61 24.26 -10.16
N THR A 184 -0.88 23.55 -11.04
CA THR A 184 -1.51 23.00 -12.25
C THR A 184 -1.96 21.57 -12.07
N GLN A 185 -2.93 21.14 -12.88
CA GLN A 185 -3.19 19.71 -13.08
C GLN A 185 -1.91 19.03 -13.60
N MET A 186 -1.79 17.73 -13.35
CA MET A 186 -0.66 16.93 -13.82
C MET A 186 -0.53 16.98 -15.34
N SER A 187 0.70 16.93 -15.82
CA SER A 187 1.07 16.78 -17.23
C SER A 187 2.30 15.87 -17.34
N TYR A 188 2.48 15.23 -18.49
CA TYR A 188 3.66 14.42 -18.82
C TYR A 188 4.42 14.95 -20.03
N ASP A 189 3.88 15.97 -20.70
CA ASP A 189 4.49 16.60 -21.88
C ASP A 189 5.03 17.99 -21.52
N ALA A 190 6.37 18.10 -21.40
CA ALA A 190 7.02 19.34 -21.00
C ALA A 190 6.81 20.48 -22.02
N GLU A 191 6.79 20.18 -23.31
CA GLU A 191 6.61 21.18 -24.36
C GLU A 191 5.21 21.79 -24.29
N VAL A 192 4.19 20.96 -24.08
CA VAL A 192 2.81 21.41 -23.90
C VAL A 192 2.70 22.31 -22.68
N PHE A 193 3.30 21.92 -21.56
CA PHE A 193 3.30 22.73 -20.34
C PHE A 193 3.99 24.09 -20.54
N ILE A 194 5.18 24.08 -21.12
CA ILE A 194 5.98 25.30 -21.36
C ILE A 194 5.23 26.27 -22.28
N GLU A 195 4.64 25.75 -23.35
CA GLU A 195 3.85 26.56 -24.27
C GLU A 195 2.62 27.16 -23.59
N TRP A 196 1.90 26.38 -22.81
CA TRP A 196 0.77 26.86 -22.02
C TRP A 196 1.19 27.94 -21.02
N ALA A 197 2.30 27.76 -20.31
CA ALA A 197 2.81 28.75 -19.35
C ALA A 197 3.13 30.09 -20.05
N LYS A 198 3.72 30.07 -21.24
CA LYS A 198 3.95 31.27 -22.07
C LYS A 198 2.64 31.95 -22.42
N LYS A 199 1.61 31.22 -22.83
CA LYS A 199 0.28 31.75 -23.12
C LYS A 199 -0.36 32.40 -21.88
N VAL A 200 -0.23 31.79 -20.72
CA VAL A 200 -0.69 32.35 -19.44
C VAL A 200 -0.02 33.69 -19.15
N ARG A 201 1.29 33.80 -19.36
CA ARG A 201 2.03 35.07 -19.23
C ARG A 201 1.56 36.11 -20.26
N ALA A 202 1.39 35.69 -21.51
CA ALA A 202 0.89 36.57 -22.57
C ALA A 202 -0.53 37.10 -22.31
N ALA A 203 -1.37 36.35 -21.57
CA ALA A 203 -2.68 36.78 -21.11
C ALA A 203 -2.65 37.78 -19.95
N GLY A 204 -1.45 38.19 -19.49
CA GLY A 204 -1.26 39.23 -18.49
C GLY A 204 -1.24 38.72 -17.05
N VAL A 205 -0.93 37.45 -16.81
CA VAL A 205 -0.61 36.93 -15.46
C VAL A 205 0.81 37.40 -15.10
N PRO A 206 1.00 38.14 -14.00
CA PRO A 206 2.31 38.72 -13.64
C PRO A 206 3.37 37.63 -13.36
N GLU A 207 4.64 37.95 -13.64
CA GLU A 207 5.78 37.08 -13.30
C GLU A 207 5.90 36.81 -11.79
N SER A 208 5.43 37.73 -10.97
CA SER A 208 5.39 37.55 -9.50
C SER A 208 4.43 36.48 -9.01
N VAL A 209 3.54 35.99 -9.88
CA VAL A 209 2.64 34.85 -9.59
C VAL A 209 3.34 33.57 -10.07
N PRO A 210 3.88 32.72 -9.17
CA PRO A 210 4.53 31.49 -9.57
C PRO A 210 3.56 30.52 -10.22
N ILE A 211 4.01 29.86 -11.30
CA ILE A 211 3.33 28.73 -11.93
C ILE A 211 4.02 27.46 -11.44
N ILE A 212 3.27 26.63 -10.74
CA ILE A 212 3.75 25.44 -10.06
C ILE A 212 3.21 24.20 -10.79
N PRO A 213 4.06 23.44 -11.50
CA PRO A 213 3.63 22.24 -12.20
C PRO A 213 3.28 21.12 -11.22
N GLY A 214 2.15 20.48 -11.44
CA GLY A 214 1.75 19.25 -10.78
C GLY A 214 2.47 18.04 -11.39
N ILE A 215 3.25 17.34 -10.59
CA ILE A 215 4.07 16.19 -10.98
C ILE A 215 3.47 14.93 -10.40
N MET A 216 3.14 13.95 -11.24
CA MET A 216 2.64 12.65 -10.83
C MET A 216 3.71 11.58 -11.02
N PRO A 217 4.36 11.08 -9.96
CA PRO A 217 5.30 9.97 -10.07
C PRO A 217 4.63 8.68 -10.57
N ILE A 218 5.36 7.87 -11.35
CA ILE A 218 4.87 6.61 -11.88
C ILE A 218 5.12 5.50 -10.87
N GLN A 219 4.04 4.84 -10.44
CA GLN A 219 4.07 3.75 -9.45
C GLN A 219 3.96 2.39 -10.11
N THR A 220 2.93 2.22 -10.94
CA THR A 220 2.64 1.03 -11.74
C THR A 220 2.13 1.48 -13.09
N TYR A 221 2.26 0.63 -14.10
CA TYR A 221 1.78 0.92 -15.46
C TYR A 221 0.29 1.24 -15.50
N ASP A 222 -0.52 0.42 -14.83
CA ASP A 222 -1.97 0.58 -14.85
C ASP A 222 -2.44 1.86 -14.14
N SER A 223 -1.81 2.20 -13.01
CA SER A 223 -2.13 3.44 -12.31
C SER A 223 -1.74 4.68 -13.11
N PHE A 224 -0.64 4.60 -13.83
CA PHE A 224 -0.19 5.65 -14.73
C PHE A 224 -1.21 5.88 -15.87
N LEU A 225 -1.59 4.82 -16.60
CA LEU A 225 -2.56 4.94 -17.69
C LEU A 225 -3.93 5.43 -17.21
N ARG A 226 -4.42 4.88 -16.10
CA ARG A 226 -5.73 5.28 -15.57
C ARG A 226 -5.75 6.76 -15.18
N ARG A 227 -4.69 7.28 -14.56
CA ARG A 227 -4.63 8.70 -14.18
C ARG A 227 -4.53 9.60 -15.40
N ALA A 228 -3.68 9.26 -16.37
CA ALA A 228 -3.58 9.97 -17.62
C ALA A 228 -4.94 10.01 -18.36
N ASN A 229 -5.65 8.89 -18.42
CA ASN A 229 -6.97 8.83 -19.03
C ASN A 229 -8.02 9.64 -18.24
N TRP A 230 -7.98 9.59 -16.91
CA TRP A 230 -8.93 10.34 -16.08
C TRP A 230 -8.73 11.84 -16.18
N THR A 231 -7.48 12.29 -16.19
CA THR A 231 -7.15 13.73 -16.34
C THR A 231 -7.07 14.17 -17.79
N GLN A 232 -7.23 13.24 -18.75
CA GLN A 232 -7.10 13.46 -20.19
C GLN A 232 -5.76 14.09 -20.59
N CYS A 233 -4.72 13.91 -19.79
CA CYS A 233 -3.39 14.42 -20.12
C CYS A 233 -2.72 13.56 -21.19
N ARG A 234 -1.93 14.23 -22.04
CA ARG A 234 -1.18 13.58 -23.12
C ARG A 234 -0.01 12.78 -22.55
N ILE A 235 0.12 11.53 -23.03
CA ILE A 235 1.29 10.71 -22.76
C ILE A 235 2.21 10.80 -23.99
N PRO A 236 3.46 11.25 -23.84
CA PRO A 236 4.43 11.22 -24.94
C PRO A 236 4.64 9.78 -25.46
N PRO A 237 4.63 9.53 -26.78
CA PRO A 237 4.73 8.17 -27.34
C PRO A 237 5.94 7.37 -26.81
N GLN A 238 7.07 8.00 -26.62
CA GLN A 238 8.30 7.38 -26.10
C GLN A 238 8.13 6.85 -24.67
N TRP A 239 7.20 7.39 -23.87
CA TRP A 239 6.91 6.89 -22.54
C TRP A 239 6.16 5.56 -22.63
N MET A 240 5.22 5.44 -23.58
CA MET A 240 4.51 4.19 -23.81
C MET A 240 5.47 3.11 -24.34
N GLU A 241 6.34 3.46 -25.29
CA GLU A 241 7.36 2.53 -25.82
C GLU A 241 8.31 2.00 -24.72
N ALA A 242 8.64 2.85 -23.74
CA ALA A 242 9.52 2.46 -22.63
C ALA A 242 8.81 1.63 -21.55
N LEU A 243 7.54 1.91 -21.26
CA LEU A 243 6.82 1.34 -20.12
C LEU A 243 6.01 0.08 -20.49
N GLU A 244 5.44 0.02 -21.69
CA GLU A 244 4.58 -1.10 -22.08
C GLU A 244 5.27 -2.47 -22.09
N PRO A 245 6.52 -2.62 -22.56
CA PRO A 245 7.22 -3.89 -22.53
C PRO A 245 7.46 -4.46 -21.12
N ILE A 246 7.52 -3.58 -20.12
CA ILE A 246 7.83 -3.91 -18.72
C ILE A 246 6.60 -3.81 -17.79
N LYS A 247 5.40 -3.62 -18.34
CA LYS A 247 4.16 -3.34 -17.58
C LYS A 247 3.83 -4.34 -16.48
N ALA A 248 4.31 -5.58 -16.59
CA ALA A 248 4.08 -6.63 -15.60
C ALA A 248 5.05 -6.56 -14.40
N ASP A 249 6.13 -5.77 -14.49
CA ASP A 249 7.14 -5.62 -13.44
C ASP A 249 7.07 -4.19 -12.84
N ASP A 250 6.37 -4.06 -11.72
CA ASP A 250 6.21 -2.77 -11.05
C ASP A 250 7.54 -2.15 -10.57
N ALA A 251 8.58 -2.96 -10.31
CA ALA A 251 9.88 -2.44 -9.93
C ALA A 251 10.58 -1.83 -11.13
N ALA A 252 10.59 -2.52 -12.28
CA ALA A 252 11.11 -2.01 -13.53
C ALA A 252 10.33 -0.76 -13.99
N VAL A 253 9.00 -0.76 -13.87
CA VAL A 253 8.15 0.40 -14.19
C VAL A 253 8.54 1.61 -13.34
N ARG A 254 8.79 1.45 -12.04
CA ARG A 254 9.23 2.57 -11.18
C ARG A 254 10.61 3.09 -11.55
N GLU A 255 11.56 2.19 -11.87
CA GLU A 255 12.91 2.61 -12.27
C GLU A 255 12.93 3.38 -13.59
N VAL A 256 12.18 2.92 -14.58
CA VAL A 256 12.01 3.65 -15.86
C VAL A 256 11.20 4.92 -15.64
N GLY A 257 10.11 4.83 -14.88
CA GLY A 257 9.24 5.95 -14.55
C GLY A 257 9.96 7.09 -13.82
N LYS A 258 10.88 6.76 -12.90
CA LYS A 258 11.76 7.73 -12.23
C LYS A 258 12.54 8.57 -13.24
N LYS A 259 13.14 7.95 -14.25
CA LYS A 259 13.92 8.65 -15.28
C LYS A 259 13.04 9.52 -16.18
N LEU A 260 11.91 8.97 -16.63
CA LEU A 260 10.98 9.71 -17.49
C LEU A 260 10.44 10.96 -16.79
N VAL A 261 9.99 10.82 -15.54
CA VAL A 261 9.49 11.95 -14.74
C VAL A 261 10.63 12.89 -14.34
N GLY A 262 11.82 12.38 -14.03
CA GLY A 262 13.01 13.18 -13.76
C GLY A 262 13.40 14.06 -14.96
N ASP A 263 13.43 13.49 -16.17
CA ASP A 263 13.74 14.22 -17.40
C ASP A 263 12.66 15.27 -17.72
N PHE A 264 11.39 14.94 -17.47
CA PHE A 264 10.30 15.92 -17.56
C PHE A 264 10.52 17.10 -16.61
N CYS A 265 10.82 16.83 -15.34
CA CYS A 265 11.09 17.86 -14.35
C CYS A 265 12.32 18.73 -14.71
N ARG A 266 13.42 18.11 -15.18
CA ARG A 266 14.61 18.85 -15.63
C ARG A 266 14.26 19.82 -16.77
N LYS A 267 13.53 19.37 -17.78
CA LYS A 267 13.08 20.23 -18.88
C LYS A 267 12.27 21.42 -18.39
N LEU A 268 11.38 21.23 -17.41
CA LEU A 268 10.60 22.33 -16.83
C LEU A 268 11.50 23.33 -16.08
N LEU A 269 12.42 22.85 -15.25
CA LEU A 269 13.36 23.71 -14.52
C LEU A 269 14.30 24.46 -15.48
N ASP A 270 14.88 23.77 -16.47
CA ASP A 270 15.81 24.35 -17.46
C ASP A 270 15.13 25.37 -18.35
N SER A 271 13.84 25.27 -18.61
CA SER A 271 13.08 26.23 -19.39
C SER A 271 12.89 27.57 -18.70
N GLY A 272 13.09 27.63 -17.38
CA GLY A 272 12.88 28.82 -16.56
C GLY A 272 11.42 29.19 -16.31
N VAL A 273 10.45 28.41 -16.78
CA VAL A 273 9.01 28.66 -16.53
C VAL A 273 8.63 28.43 -15.08
N THR A 274 9.41 27.64 -14.36
CA THR A 274 9.24 27.35 -12.94
C THR A 274 10.58 27.05 -12.27
N MET A 275 10.64 27.31 -10.95
CA MET A 275 11.71 26.85 -10.05
C MET A 275 11.14 26.00 -8.91
N HIS A 276 9.88 25.56 -9.03
CA HIS A 276 9.22 24.77 -8.02
C HIS A 276 8.44 23.61 -8.65
N LEU A 277 8.51 22.42 -8.04
CA LEU A 277 7.83 21.20 -8.48
C LEU A 277 6.85 20.76 -7.40
N HIS A 278 5.60 20.52 -7.75
CA HIS A 278 4.57 20.06 -6.81
C HIS A 278 4.23 18.59 -7.07
N PHE A 279 4.53 17.70 -6.11
CA PHE A 279 4.34 16.27 -6.27
C PHE A 279 3.00 15.80 -5.72
N TYR A 280 2.16 15.26 -6.60
CA TYR A 280 0.97 14.49 -6.25
C TYR A 280 1.40 13.13 -5.72
N THR A 281 1.68 13.06 -4.42
CA THR A 281 2.30 11.88 -3.81
C THR A 281 1.37 10.67 -3.74
N MET A 282 0.07 10.89 -3.80
CA MET A 282 -0.95 9.87 -3.51
C MET A 282 -0.74 9.21 -2.15
N ASN A 283 -0.31 9.99 -1.18
CA ASN A 283 0.12 9.55 0.14
C ASN A 283 1.28 8.52 0.10
N LEU A 284 2.14 8.58 -0.93
CA LEU A 284 3.23 7.63 -1.15
C LEU A 284 4.58 8.33 -1.08
N GLU A 285 5.55 7.61 -0.59
CA GLU A 285 6.90 8.12 -0.33
C GLU A 285 7.88 7.74 -1.45
N LYS A 286 7.93 6.44 -1.80
CA LYS A 286 9.03 5.87 -2.57
C LYS A 286 9.23 6.48 -3.95
N SER A 287 8.19 6.56 -4.77
CA SER A 287 8.37 7.07 -6.13
C SER A 287 8.66 8.55 -6.16
N THR A 288 8.10 9.31 -5.21
CA THR A 288 8.42 10.73 -5.03
C THR A 288 9.90 10.87 -4.66
N TYR A 289 10.36 10.09 -3.66
CA TYR A 289 11.77 10.07 -3.26
C TYR A 289 12.70 9.69 -4.43
N MET A 290 12.36 8.63 -5.19
CA MET A 290 13.16 8.19 -6.34
C MET A 290 13.32 9.28 -7.41
N VAL A 291 12.28 10.06 -7.68
CA VAL A 291 12.36 11.19 -8.63
C VAL A 291 13.21 12.33 -8.07
N LEU A 292 13.03 12.67 -6.78
CA LEU A 292 13.83 13.73 -6.13
C LEU A 292 15.31 13.34 -6.05
N GLU A 293 15.63 12.07 -5.81
CA GLU A 293 16.98 11.51 -5.84
C GLU A 293 17.60 11.60 -7.24
N ASP A 294 16.84 11.23 -8.28
CA ASP A 294 17.27 11.35 -9.68
C ASP A 294 17.55 12.80 -10.08
N LEU A 295 16.79 13.75 -9.53
CA LEU A 295 17.01 15.18 -9.71
C LEU A 295 18.17 15.75 -8.88
N ALA A 296 18.70 14.98 -7.95
CA ALA A 296 19.75 15.39 -6.99
C ALA A 296 19.37 16.66 -6.19
N VAL A 297 18.09 16.81 -5.85
CA VAL A 297 17.55 17.96 -5.09
C VAL A 297 17.28 17.63 -3.62
N THR A 298 17.43 16.36 -3.22
CA THR A 298 17.29 15.96 -1.82
C THR A 298 18.50 16.33 -1.00
N PRO A 299 18.32 16.68 0.28
CA PRO A 299 19.45 16.79 1.20
C PRO A 299 20.22 15.46 1.23
N PRO A 300 21.55 15.46 1.41
CA PRO A 300 22.34 14.24 1.60
C PRO A 300 21.70 13.42 2.73
N SER A 301 21.24 12.21 2.44
CA SER A 301 20.63 11.37 3.47
C SER A 301 21.69 10.47 4.11
N ASP A 302 22.00 10.71 5.38
CA ASP A 302 22.77 9.80 6.23
C ASP A 302 21.96 8.54 6.65
N HIS A 303 20.80 8.31 6.01
CA HIS A 303 19.79 7.35 6.48
C HIS A 303 19.68 6.06 5.64
N HIS A 304 20.61 5.77 4.77
CA HIS A 304 20.68 4.46 4.12
C HIS A 304 21.31 3.45 5.10
N ASP A 305 20.47 2.68 5.79
CA ASP A 305 20.92 1.45 6.45
C ASP A 305 20.81 0.29 5.44
N PRO A 306 21.94 -0.18 4.86
CA PRO A 306 21.93 -1.28 3.88
C PRO A 306 21.62 -2.64 4.50
N GLU A 307 21.50 -2.74 5.84
CA GLU A 307 21.30 -4.00 6.54
C GLU A 307 19.84 -4.37 6.80
N LEU A 308 18.87 -3.53 6.37
CA LEU A 308 17.46 -3.85 6.55
C LEU A 308 17.01 -4.94 5.55
N LYS A 309 16.57 -6.08 6.08
CA LYS A 309 15.92 -7.11 5.28
C LYS A 309 14.52 -6.71 4.89
N PRO A 310 14.13 -6.88 3.61
CA PRO A 310 12.75 -6.66 3.19
C PRO A 310 11.81 -7.71 3.80
N LEU A 311 10.54 -7.31 3.99
CA LEU A 311 9.49 -8.25 4.34
C LEU A 311 9.35 -9.33 3.25
N PRO A 312 9.07 -10.59 3.62
CA PRO A 312 9.04 -11.69 2.66
C PRO A 312 7.99 -11.54 1.57
N TRP A 313 6.93 -10.80 1.80
CA TRP A 313 5.84 -10.63 0.83
C TRP A 313 5.74 -9.22 0.25
N ARG A 314 6.18 -8.20 0.96
CA ARG A 314 6.28 -6.85 0.41
C ARG A 314 7.06 -5.91 1.33
N PRO A 315 8.00 -5.15 0.78
CA PRO A 315 8.75 -4.17 1.53
C PRO A 315 7.93 -2.90 1.82
N SER A 316 8.22 -2.25 2.94
CA SER A 316 7.73 -0.91 3.27
C SER A 316 8.46 0.17 2.47
N LEU A 317 7.84 1.35 2.35
CA LEU A 317 8.41 2.50 1.69
C LEU A 317 9.13 3.46 2.62
N GLY A 318 8.84 3.41 3.93
CA GLY A 318 9.49 4.29 4.90
C GLY A 318 10.94 3.93 5.10
N LEU A 319 11.83 4.92 5.29
CA LEU A 319 13.26 4.68 5.52
C LEU A 319 13.51 3.78 6.72
N ASN A 320 12.82 4.05 7.85
CA ASN A 320 12.89 3.24 9.06
C ASN A 320 11.88 2.10 9.10
N ARG A 321 10.87 2.10 8.24
CA ARG A 321 9.73 1.16 8.20
C ARG A 321 9.45 0.63 6.80
N ARG A 322 10.39 0.72 5.86
CA ARG A 322 10.21 0.28 4.47
C ARG A 322 9.92 -1.20 4.33
N ASP A 323 10.23 -1.99 5.35
CA ASP A 323 9.93 -3.41 5.42
C ASP A 323 8.62 -3.71 6.16
N GLU A 324 7.89 -2.68 6.56
CA GLU A 324 6.60 -2.78 7.22
C GLU A 324 5.46 -2.50 6.26
N ASN A 325 4.58 -3.44 6.10
CA ASN A 325 3.32 -3.27 5.40
C ASN A 325 2.27 -4.17 6.02
N VAL A 326 1.14 -3.62 6.38
CA VAL A 326 0.04 -4.41 6.93
C VAL A 326 -0.94 -4.75 5.84
N ARG A 327 -1.35 -6.01 5.78
CA ARG A 327 -2.36 -6.49 4.85
C ARG A 327 -3.05 -7.74 5.39
N PRO A 328 -4.26 -8.05 4.94
CA PRO A 328 -4.86 -9.35 5.17
C PRO A 328 -4.03 -10.45 4.51
N ILE A 329 -3.82 -11.53 5.22
CA ILE A 329 -2.97 -12.64 4.78
C ILE A 329 -3.51 -13.34 3.52
N PHE A 330 -4.81 -13.29 3.29
CA PHE A 330 -5.48 -13.93 2.14
C PHE A 330 -4.89 -13.48 0.79
N TRP A 331 -4.55 -12.19 0.64
CA TRP A 331 -3.99 -11.64 -0.59
C TRP A 331 -2.47 -11.67 -0.67
N ARG A 332 -1.83 -12.45 0.20
CA ARG A 332 -0.38 -12.57 0.19
C ARG A 332 0.20 -12.81 -1.20
N ASN A 333 -0.44 -13.67 -1.98
CA ASN A 333 -0.03 -14.05 -3.32
C ASN A 333 -0.81 -13.33 -4.43
N ARG A 334 -1.70 -12.40 -4.10
CA ARG A 334 -2.57 -11.65 -5.03
C ARG A 334 -2.75 -10.20 -4.59
N ASN A 335 -1.66 -9.46 -4.53
CA ASN A 335 -1.65 -8.10 -3.97
C ASN A 335 -2.54 -7.11 -4.72
N ARG A 336 -2.69 -7.28 -6.05
CA ARG A 336 -3.40 -6.33 -6.91
C ARG A 336 -4.91 -6.41 -6.75
N SER A 337 -5.45 -7.59 -6.71
CA SER A 337 -6.90 -7.81 -6.65
C SER A 337 -7.54 -7.30 -5.36
N TYR A 338 -6.83 -7.36 -4.25
CA TYR A 338 -7.31 -6.82 -2.98
C TYR A 338 -7.66 -5.33 -3.04
N VAL A 339 -6.83 -4.54 -3.69
CA VAL A 339 -7.06 -3.09 -3.83
C VAL A 339 -8.38 -2.81 -4.53
N MET A 340 -8.65 -3.53 -5.61
CA MET A 340 -9.87 -3.35 -6.38
C MET A 340 -11.11 -3.71 -5.57
N ARG A 341 -11.05 -4.79 -4.79
CA ARG A 341 -12.17 -5.23 -3.94
C ARG A 341 -12.48 -4.29 -2.80
N THR A 342 -11.46 -3.61 -2.26
CA THR A 342 -11.59 -2.78 -1.08
C THR A 342 -11.60 -1.28 -1.38
N GLN A 343 -11.59 -0.87 -2.64
CA GLN A 343 -11.49 0.53 -3.03
C GLN A 343 -12.61 1.42 -2.47
N ASP A 344 -13.82 0.87 -2.35
CA ASP A 344 -15.01 1.58 -1.89
C ASP A 344 -15.25 1.45 -0.38
N TRP A 345 -14.39 0.73 0.34
CA TRP A 345 -14.52 0.57 1.77
C TRP A 345 -14.07 1.83 2.50
N ASP A 346 -14.98 2.41 3.27
CA ASP A 346 -14.70 3.62 4.04
C ASP A 346 -13.95 3.32 5.36
N GLU A 347 -14.17 2.14 5.94
CA GLU A 347 -13.58 1.69 7.20
C GLU A 347 -12.70 0.46 6.97
N PHE A 348 -11.48 0.68 6.57
CA PHE A 348 -10.51 -0.40 6.43
C PHE A 348 -9.40 -0.26 7.48
N PRO A 349 -9.21 -1.26 8.39
CA PRO A 349 -8.34 -1.11 9.56
C PRO A 349 -6.89 -0.83 9.23
N ASN A 350 -6.40 -1.26 8.08
CA ASN A 350 -4.98 -1.15 7.72
C ASN A 350 -4.65 0.03 6.82
N GLY A 351 -5.46 1.06 6.85
CA GLY A 351 -5.17 2.26 6.09
C GLY A 351 -5.05 1.99 4.60
N ARG A 352 -6.18 2.00 3.90
CA ARG A 352 -6.27 1.91 2.44
C ARG A 352 -5.27 2.81 1.70
N TRP A 353 -4.85 3.88 2.34
CA TRP A 353 -3.99 4.92 1.83
C TRP A 353 -2.54 4.79 2.33
N GLY A 354 -2.16 3.60 2.77
CA GLY A 354 -0.78 3.31 3.10
C GLY A 354 0.14 3.28 1.87
N ASP A 355 1.07 2.36 1.85
CA ASP A 355 2.00 2.14 0.73
C ASP A 355 1.28 1.78 -0.57
N SER A 356 1.75 2.27 -1.73
CA SER A 356 1.22 1.93 -3.07
C SER A 356 1.28 0.43 -3.39
N ARG A 357 2.17 -0.29 -2.74
CA ARG A 357 2.26 -1.74 -2.83
C ARG A 357 1.40 -2.45 -1.80
N SER A 358 0.74 -1.68 -0.93
CA SER A 358 -0.26 -2.23 -0.02
C SER A 358 -1.45 -2.76 -0.80
N PRO A 359 -2.00 -3.95 -0.49
CA PRO A 359 -3.27 -4.37 -1.02
C PRO A 359 -4.40 -3.37 -0.73
N ALA A 360 -4.26 -2.57 0.33
CA ALA A 360 -5.20 -1.52 0.70
C ALA A 360 -5.03 -0.22 -0.07
N PHE A 361 -3.98 -0.11 -0.90
CA PHE A 361 -3.70 1.09 -1.67
C PHE A 361 -2.99 0.76 -2.97
N GLY A 362 -3.22 1.49 -4.01
CA GLY A 362 -2.49 1.38 -5.26
C GLY A 362 -3.40 1.37 -6.48
N ALA A 363 -2.85 0.98 -7.59
CA ALA A 363 -3.55 0.94 -8.85
C ALA A 363 -4.74 0.00 -8.78
N LEU A 364 -5.89 0.53 -9.13
CA LEU A 364 -7.08 -0.24 -9.42
C LEU A 364 -6.92 -0.78 -10.82
N ASP A 365 -6.58 -2.03 -10.93
CA ASP A 365 -6.50 -2.71 -12.20
C ASP A 365 -7.70 -3.65 -12.34
N ALA A 366 -8.59 -3.32 -13.26
CA ALA A 366 -9.77 -4.14 -13.54
C ALA A 366 -9.39 -5.55 -14.03
N TYR A 367 -8.20 -5.71 -14.59
CA TYR A 367 -7.69 -6.99 -15.09
C TYR A 367 -7.02 -7.85 -14.01
N SER A 368 -6.82 -7.33 -12.81
CA SER A 368 -6.13 -8.05 -11.73
C SER A 368 -6.97 -9.11 -11.02
N ILE A 369 -8.29 -9.15 -11.26
CA ILE A 369 -9.17 -10.17 -10.66
C ILE A 369 -9.17 -11.48 -11.46
N GLY A 370 -8.78 -11.47 -12.71
CA GLY A 370 -8.75 -12.65 -13.56
C GLY A 370 -7.61 -13.63 -13.23
N LEU A 371 -7.63 -14.78 -13.86
CA LEU A 371 -6.53 -15.74 -13.83
C LEU A 371 -5.31 -15.19 -14.57
N LYS A 372 -4.13 -15.57 -14.07
CA LYS A 372 -2.88 -15.30 -14.78
C LYS A 372 -2.76 -16.25 -15.97
N GLY A 373 -2.63 -15.70 -17.17
CA GLY A 373 -2.51 -16.47 -18.42
C GLY A 373 -3.83 -16.69 -19.15
N THR A 374 -3.75 -17.20 -20.36
CA THR A 374 -4.91 -17.54 -21.19
C THR A 374 -5.55 -18.87 -20.76
N ASN A 375 -6.81 -19.10 -21.12
CA ASN A 375 -7.50 -20.36 -20.83
C ASN A 375 -6.72 -21.58 -21.36
N GLU A 376 -6.08 -21.47 -22.53
CA GLU A 376 -5.28 -22.55 -23.11
C GLU A 376 -4.00 -22.81 -22.31
N GLN A 377 -3.30 -21.74 -21.88
CA GLN A 377 -2.11 -21.85 -21.02
C GLN A 377 -2.46 -22.49 -19.68
N ASN A 378 -3.56 -22.05 -19.06
CA ASN A 378 -4.01 -22.57 -17.79
C ASN A 378 -4.46 -24.04 -17.89
N ARG A 379 -5.17 -24.41 -18.96
CA ARG A 379 -5.53 -25.81 -19.25
C ARG A 379 -4.31 -26.70 -19.40
N LYS A 380 -3.28 -26.21 -20.10
CA LYS A 380 -2.02 -26.95 -20.27
C LYS A 380 -1.27 -27.14 -18.93
N LEU A 381 -1.34 -26.14 -18.05
CA LEU A 381 -0.65 -26.16 -16.76
C LEU A 381 -1.37 -27.03 -15.72
N TRP A 382 -2.69 -26.94 -15.67
CA TRP A 382 -3.52 -27.60 -14.63
C TRP A 382 -4.17 -28.90 -15.12
N GLY A 383 -4.08 -29.22 -16.40
CA GLY A 383 -4.70 -30.40 -17.01
C GLY A 383 -6.22 -30.26 -17.14
N GLU A 384 -6.88 -31.38 -17.36
CA GLU A 384 -8.34 -31.50 -17.50
C GLU A 384 -8.89 -32.49 -16.45
N PRO A 385 -8.92 -32.11 -15.16
CA PRO A 385 -9.36 -33.02 -14.11
C PRO A 385 -10.86 -33.36 -14.25
N THR A 386 -11.19 -34.64 -14.16
CA THR A 386 -12.55 -35.17 -14.29
C THR A 386 -13.08 -35.78 -12.99
N THR A 387 -12.24 -35.88 -11.98
CA THR A 387 -12.53 -36.42 -10.65
C THR A 387 -11.89 -35.55 -9.57
N VAL A 388 -12.47 -35.58 -8.35
CA VAL A 388 -11.88 -34.87 -7.18
C VAL A 388 -10.47 -35.39 -6.88
N GLN A 389 -10.20 -36.67 -7.14
CA GLN A 389 -8.87 -37.26 -7.05
C GLN A 389 -7.83 -36.52 -7.91
N GLU A 390 -8.16 -36.26 -9.19
CA GLU A 390 -7.27 -35.57 -10.12
C GLU A 390 -7.05 -34.10 -9.73
N VAL A 391 -8.09 -33.44 -9.18
CA VAL A 391 -7.93 -32.09 -8.58
C VAL A 391 -7.00 -32.15 -7.38
N ALA A 392 -7.18 -33.10 -6.47
CA ALA A 392 -6.30 -33.31 -5.31
C ALA A 392 -4.83 -33.53 -5.74
N GLU A 393 -4.61 -34.31 -6.80
CA GLU A 393 -3.29 -34.54 -7.35
C GLU A 393 -2.65 -33.28 -7.95
N LEU A 394 -3.44 -32.39 -8.57
CA LEU A 394 -2.95 -31.09 -9.03
C LEU A 394 -2.41 -30.27 -7.84
N PHE A 395 -3.14 -30.22 -6.73
CA PHE A 395 -2.71 -29.52 -5.53
C PHE A 395 -1.47 -30.17 -4.89
N VAL A 396 -1.39 -31.49 -4.86
CA VAL A 396 -0.18 -32.20 -4.44
C VAL A 396 1.03 -31.85 -5.32
N LYS A 397 0.84 -31.75 -6.63
CA LYS A 397 1.92 -31.32 -7.57
C LYS A 397 2.37 -29.89 -7.27
N TYR A 398 1.44 -28.98 -6.97
CA TYR A 398 1.78 -27.61 -6.59
C TYR A 398 2.57 -27.58 -5.27
N MET A 399 2.10 -28.27 -4.21
CA MET A 399 2.81 -28.36 -2.94
C MET A 399 4.19 -29.00 -3.07
N SER A 400 4.39 -29.85 -4.08
CA SER A 400 5.67 -30.49 -4.36
C SER A 400 6.56 -29.69 -5.34
N GLY A 401 6.17 -28.46 -5.71
CA GLY A 401 6.92 -27.60 -6.62
C GLY A 401 6.93 -28.07 -8.09
N LYS A 402 6.06 -28.99 -8.48
CA LYS A 402 5.93 -29.50 -9.86
C LYS A 402 5.00 -28.66 -10.73
N VAL A 403 4.17 -27.85 -10.12
CA VAL A 403 3.29 -26.86 -10.75
C VAL A 403 3.55 -25.54 -10.05
N GLU A 404 3.76 -24.47 -10.81
CA GLU A 404 4.19 -23.18 -10.28
C GLU A 404 3.04 -22.31 -9.79
N THR A 405 1.82 -22.50 -10.32
CA THR A 405 0.66 -21.64 -10.01
C THR A 405 -0.60 -22.48 -9.86
N LEU A 406 -1.53 -21.95 -9.07
CA LEU A 406 -2.93 -22.40 -8.98
C LEU A 406 -3.86 -21.21 -9.26
N PRO A 407 -5.18 -21.41 -9.46
CA PRO A 407 -6.12 -20.32 -9.66
C PRO A 407 -6.04 -19.23 -8.58
N TRP A 408 -5.76 -19.61 -7.35
CA TRP A 408 -5.67 -18.72 -6.18
C TRP A 408 -4.24 -18.31 -5.80
N SER A 409 -3.22 -18.85 -6.47
CA SER A 409 -1.83 -18.55 -6.19
C SER A 409 -1.03 -18.36 -7.49
N GLU A 410 -0.54 -17.15 -7.72
CA GLU A 410 0.22 -16.77 -8.91
C GLU A 410 1.72 -17.08 -8.80
N GLN A 411 2.16 -17.60 -7.65
CA GLN A 411 3.56 -17.89 -7.35
C GLN A 411 3.73 -19.31 -6.80
N PRO A 412 4.91 -19.90 -6.90
CA PRO A 412 5.22 -21.15 -6.21
C PRO A 412 5.06 -21.02 -4.69
N ILE A 413 4.95 -22.17 -4.00
CA ILE A 413 4.91 -22.23 -2.55
C ILE A 413 6.11 -21.47 -1.96
N SER A 414 5.86 -20.67 -0.93
CA SER A 414 6.90 -19.85 -0.31
C SER A 414 7.92 -20.71 0.46
N PRO A 415 9.19 -20.28 0.53
CA PRO A 415 10.23 -21.01 1.27
C PRO A 415 9.88 -21.24 2.75
N GLU A 416 9.14 -20.33 3.39
CA GLU A 416 8.73 -20.50 4.78
C GLU A 416 7.70 -21.62 4.98
N SER A 417 6.86 -21.89 3.97
CA SER A 417 5.89 -22.97 4.00
C SER A 417 6.50 -24.36 3.72
N ASN A 418 7.76 -24.42 3.29
CA ASN A 418 8.42 -25.69 2.98
C ASN A 418 8.47 -26.65 4.19
N VAL A 419 8.53 -26.12 5.41
CA VAL A 419 8.50 -26.93 6.63
C VAL A 419 7.17 -27.68 6.79
N LEU A 420 6.08 -27.19 6.19
CA LEU A 420 4.73 -27.75 6.21
C LEU A 420 4.44 -28.64 4.99
N THR A 421 5.36 -28.78 4.03
CA THR A 421 5.09 -29.48 2.76
C THR A 421 4.50 -30.87 2.96
N ASN A 422 5.04 -31.67 3.87
CA ASN A 422 4.54 -33.02 4.12
C ASN A 422 3.10 -33.02 4.67
N ASP A 423 2.78 -32.10 5.58
CA ASP A 423 1.44 -31.97 6.14
C ASP A 423 0.45 -31.49 5.08
N LEU A 424 0.85 -30.51 4.26
CA LEU A 424 0.04 -29.99 3.15
C LEU A 424 -0.20 -31.06 2.07
N VAL A 425 0.83 -31.81 1.68
CA VAL A 425 0.72 -32.94 0.75
C VAL A 425 -0.25 -33.99 1.31
N ASN A 426 -0.15 -34.30 2.59
CA ASN A 426 -1.06 -35.24 3.27
C ASN A 426 -2.50 -34.75 3.20
N LEU A 427 -2.79 -33.48 3.52
CA LEU A 427 -4.14 -32.91 3.43
C LEU A 427 -4.67 -32.98 1.99
N ASN A 428 -3.90 -32.47 1.03
CA ASN A 428 -4.31 -32.46 -0.38
C ASN A 428 -4.52 -33.86 -0.93
N SER A 429 -3.69 -34.85 -0.57
CA SER A 429 -3.87 -36.23 -1.01
C SER A 429 -5.16 -36.89 -0.52
N ARG A 430 -5.78 -36.35 0.53
CA ARG A 430 -7.07 -36.74 1.07
C ARG A 430 -8.24 -35.92 0.52
N GLY A 431 -7.97 -35.01 -0.43
CA GLY A 431 -8.98 -34.17 -1.08
C GLY A 431 -9.29 -32.87 -0.32
N LEU A 432 -8.57 -32.55 0.74
CA LEU A 432 -8.69 -31.28 1.47
C LEU A 432 -7.75 -30.27 0.81
N LEU A 433 -8.32 -29.39 -0.05
CA LEU A 433 -7.54 -28.56 -0.97
C LEU A 433 -7.00 -27.31 -0.27
N THR A 434 -5.70 -27.27 -0.01
CA THR A 434 -5.08 -26.16 0.71
C THR A 434 -4.74 -25.01 -0.22
N ILE A 435 -5.10 -23.77 0.16
CA ILE A 435 -4.97 -22.56 -0.65
C ILE A 435 -3.75 -21.75 -0.20
N ASN A 436 -3.71 -21.36 1.07
CA ASN A 436 -2.61 -20.62 1.68
C ASN A 436 -2.20 -21.26 3.00
N SER A 437 -0.94 -21.12 3.36
CA SER A 437 -0.43 -21.64 4.63
C SER A 437 0.74 -20.81 5.15
N GLN A 438 0.88 -20.78 6.47
CA GLN A 438 1.99 -20.16 7.18
C GLN A 438 2.31 -21.01 8.42
N PRO A 439 3.57 -21.38 8.67
CA PRO A 439 3.94 -22.06 9.92
C PRO A 439 3.91 -21.07 11.10
N ALA A 440 3.76 -21.58 12.31
CA ALA A 440 4.01 -20.80 13.51
C ALA A 440 5.53 -20.54 13.66
N VAL A 441 5.86 -19.36 14.20
CA VAL A 441 7.24 -18.95 14.51
C VAL A 441 7.26 -18.26 15.86
N ASP A 442 8.06 -18.76 16.78
CA ASP A 442 8.21 -18.22 18.13
C ASP A 442 9.59 -17.58 18.31
N GLY A 443 9.66 -16.26 18.20
CA GLY A 443 10.85 -15.48 18.52
C GLY A 443 12.06 -15.76 17.64
N MET A 444 11.87 -15.95 16.34
CA MET A 444 12.98 -16.10 15.40
C MET A 444 13.72 -14.78 15.22
N LYS A 445 15.04 -14.82 15.16
CA LYS A 445 15.85 -13.60 14.90
C LYS A 445 15.45 -12.95 13.58
N SER A 446 15.36 -11.62 13.56
CA SER A 446 15.07 -10.86 12.32
C SER A 446 16.09 -11.10 11.21
N SER A 447 17.29 -11.55 11.55
CA SER A 447 18.35 -11.95 10.60
C SER A 447 18.19 -13.36 10.03
N HIS A 448 17.19 -14.15 10.46
CA HIS A 448 17.03 -15.52 9.98
C HIS A 448 16.75 -15.57 8.47
N PRO A 449 17.41 -16.45 7.69
CA PRO A 449 17.34 -16.42 6.23
C PRO A 449 15.95 -16.71 5.66
N VAL A 450 15.11 -17.48 6.35
CA VAL A 450 13.77 -17.87 5.89
C VAL A 450 12.68 -17.05 6.56
N TYR A 451 12.67 -16.99 7.90
CA TYR A 451 11.59 -16.36 8.66
C TYR A 451 11.90 -14.91 9.06
N GLY A 452 13.17 -14.49 9.03
CA GLY A 452 13.56 -13.18 9.49
C GLY A 452 13.14 -12.06 8.55
N TRP A 453 12.76 -10.93 9.13
CA TRP A 453 12.42 -9.69 8.44
C TRP A 453 12.57 -8.48 9.38
N GLY A 454 12.52 -7.28 8.80
CA GLY A 454 12.64 -6.04 9.54
C GLY A 454 14.07 -5.71 10.02
N PRO A 455 14.21 -4.75 10.93
CA PRO A 455 15.51 -4.29 11.43
C PRO A 455 16.33 -5.36 12.13
N ASN A 456 17.64 -5.22 12.09
CA ASN A 456 18.56 -6.12 12.78
C ASN A 456 18.35 -6.12 14.31
N ASN A 457 18.75 -7.23 14.94
CA ASN A 457 18.67 -7.45 16.40
C ASN A 457 17.22 -7.51 16.94
N GLY A 458 16.22 -7.70 16.09
CA GLY A 458 14.85 -7.95 16.50
C GLY A 458 14.47 -9.43 16.46
N TYR A 459 13.24 -9.69 16.84
CA TYR A 459 12.62 -11.02 16.85
C TYR A 459 11.28 -10.96 16.14
N VAL A 460 11.00 -11.99 15.36
CA VAL A 460 9.77 -12.11 14.59
C VAL A 460 8.95 -13.29 15.04
N TYR A 461 7.65 -13.13 14.98
CA TYR A 461 6.66 -14.09 15.44
C TYR A 461 5.57 -14.25 14.39
N GLN A 462 5.02 -15.43 14.28
CA GLN A 462 3.82 -15.65 13.48
C GLN A 462 2.98 -16.80 14.02
N LYS A 463 1.68 -16.67 13.90
CA LYS A 463 0.72 -17.74 14.20
C LYS A 463 0.67 -18.71 13.03
N ALA A 464 0.42 -19.98 13.31
CA ALA A 464 0.09 -20.93 12.26
C ALA A 464 -1.22 -20.49 11.58
N TYR A 465 -1.24 -20.55 10.26
CA TYR A 465 -2.36 -20.19 9.42
C TYR A 465 -2.56 -21.23 8.33
N LEU A 466 -3.81 -21.59 8.09
CA LEU A 466 -4.18 -22.48 7.00
C LEU A 466 -5.49 -22.02 6.37
N GLU A 467 -5.51 -21.97 5.07
CA GLU A 467 -6.70 -21.76 4.26
C GLU A 467 -6.94 -22.99 3.41
N VAL A 468 -8.14 -23.55 3.49
CA VAL A 468 -8.45 -24.85 2.91
C VAL A 468 -9.89 -24.88 2.39
N LEU A 469 -10.10 -25.51 1.24
CA LEU A 469 -11.42 -25.74 0.65
C LEU A 469 -11.93 -27.12 1.08
N ILE A 470 -13.11 -27.16 1.69
CA ILE A 470 -13.67 -28.33 2.36
C ILE A 470 -15.08 -28.63 1.81
N PRO A 471 -15.42 -29.88 1.44
CA PRO A 471 -16.74 -30.22 0.96
C PRO A 471 -17.81 -30.12 2.06
N PRO A 472 -19.09 -29.87 1.68
CA PRO A 472 -20.19 -29.77 2.64
C PRO A 472 -20.34 -30.97 3.57
N SER A 473 -19.95 -32.17 3.14
CA SER A 473 -20.03 -33.40 3.94
C SER A 473 -19.11 -33.41 5.17
N LEU A 474 -18.01 -32.64 5.14
CA LEU A 474 -17.03 -32.60 6.22
C LEU A 474 -17.10 -31.33 7.08
N ILE A 475 -17.82 -30.28 6.65
CA ILE A 475 -17.77 -28.97 7.30
C ILE A 475 -18.28 -29.00 8.75
N ALA A 476 -19.34 -29.75 9.04
CA ALA A 476 -19.89 -29.82 10.39
C ALA A 476 -18.90 -30.45 11.37
N GLU A 477 -18.18 -31.49 10.95
CA GLU A 477 -17.21 -32.19 11.81
C GLU A 477 -15.96 -31.30 12.04
N ILE A 478 -15.47 -30.61 11.01
CA ILE A 478 -14.29 -29.74 11.20
C ILE A 478 -14.62 -28.56 12.10
N ILE A 479 -15.81 -27.95 11.96
CA ILE A 479 -16.27 -26.87 12.86
C ILE A 479 -16.34 -27.39 14.30
N ARG A 480 -16.94 -28.54 14.54
CA ARG A 480 -17.00 -29.13 15.88
C ARG A 480 -15.61 -29.30 16.50
N ARG A 481 -14.61 -29.71 15.72
CA ARG A 481 -13.22 -29.85 16.19
C ARG A 481 -12.56 -28.50 16.45
N MET A 482 -12.80 -27.52 15.60
CA MET A 482 -12.29 -26.17 15.81
C MET A 482 -12.91 -25.51 17.04
N ASP A 483 -14.22 -25.66 17.26
CA ASP A 483 -14.90 -25.13 18.45
C ASP A 483 -14.44 -25.79 19.76
N ALA A 484 -13.96 -27.03 19.70
CA ALA A 484 -13.42 -27.75 20.86
C ALA A 484 -12.01 -27.29 21.26
N ASN A 485 -11.32 -26.51 20.43
CA ASN A 485 -9.98 -25.99 20.68
C ASN A 485 -10.02 -24.49 20.92
N PRO A 486 -9.79 -23.98 22.14
CA PRO A 486 -9.87 -22.55 22.48
C PRO A 486 -8.79 -21.70 21.80
N ASP A 487 -7.71 -22.32 21.32
CA ASP A 487 -6.62 -21.61 20.65
C ASP A 487 -6.91 -21.38 19.16
N ILE A 488 -7.98 -21.97 18.62
CA ILE A 488 -8.33 -21.85 17.20
C ILE A 488 -9.35 -20.73 16.99
N THR A 489 -9.03 -19.82 16.10
CA THR A 489 -9.98 -18.87 15.49
C THR A 489 -10.20 -19.27 14.03
N TYR A 490 -11.45 -19.32 13.59
CA TYR A 490 -11.75 -19.70 12.22
C TYR A 490 -12.85 -18.84 11.57
N TYR A 491 -12.83 -18.83 10.25
CA TYR A 491 -13.89 -18.33 9.37
C TYR A 491 -14.16 -19.40 8.32
N ALA A 492 -15.40 -19.82 8.17
CA ALA A 492 -15.82 -20.76 7.14
C ALA A 492 -16.99 -20.16 6.37
N VAL A 493 -16.87 -20.08 5.05
CA VAL A 493 -17.89 -19.47 4.21
C VAL A 493 -18.06 -20.25 2.92
N ASN A 494 -19.28 -20.33 2.40
CA ASN A 494 -19.54 -20.88 1.07
C ASN A 494 -19.85 -19.78 0.04
N ASN A 495 -20.02 -20.16 -1.21
CA ASN A 495 -20.31 -19.23 -2.29
C ASN A 495 -21.63 -18.46 -2.09
N SER A 496 -22.65 -19.07 -1.42
CA SER A 496 -23.91 -18.38 -1.10
C SER A 496 -23.79 -17.34 0.03
N GLY A 497 -22.63 -17.27 0.71
CA GLY A 497 -22.37 -16.31 1.78
C GLY A 497 -22.73 -16.79 3.18
N GLU A 498 -23.05 -18.09 3.37
CA GLU A 498 -23.24 -18.65 4.71
C GLU A 498 -21.91 -18.63 5.48
N LEU A 499 -21.79 -17.73 6.42
CA LEU A 499 -20.60 -17.57 7.27
C LEU A 499 -20.78 -18.30 8.61
N LYS A 500 -19.80 -19.12 8.98
CA LYS A 500 -19.64 -19.76 10.29
C LYS A 500 -18.30 -19.33 10.87
N THR A 501 -18.28 -18.83 12.09
CA THR A 501 -17.06 -18.34 12.75
C THR A 501 -17.21 -18.35 14.25
N ASN A 502 -16.10 -18.54 14.97
CA ASN A 502 -16.00 -18.31 16.41
C ASN A 502 -15.26 -17.00 16.75
N ALA A 503 -14.91 -16.20 15.74
CA ALA A 503 -14.29 -14.89 15.97
C ALA A 503 -15.27 -13.95 16.68
N PRO A 504 -14.82 -13.15 17.66
CA PRO A 504 -15.67 -12.17 18.33
C PRO A 504 -16.23 -11.15 17.32
N GLN A 505 -17.53 -10.85 17.40
CA GLN A 505 -18.18 -9.89 16.49
C GLN A 505 -17.63 -8.47 16.64
N ASP A 506 -17.22 -8.08 17.84
CA ASP A 506 -16.62 -6.80 18.17
C ASP A 506 -15.08 -6.88 18.26
N GLY A 507 -14.50 -8.01 17.85
CA GLY A 507 -13.06 -8.23 17.86
C GLY A 507 -12.37 -7.43 16.76
N GLY A 508 -11.29 -6.76 17.13
CA GLY A 508 -10.40 -6.13 16.15
C GLY A 508 -9.69 -7.17 15.27
N PRO A 509 -8.86 -6.72 14.32
CA PRO A 509 -8.09 -7.61 13.46
C PRO A 509 -7.21 -8.58 14.28
N ASN A 510 -7.24 -9.87 13.93
CA ASN A 510 -6.34 -10.85 14.51
C ASN A 510 -4.96 -10.74 13.84
N ALA A 511 -3.95 -10.25 14.58
CA ALA A 511 -2.57 -10.22 14.08
C ALA A 511 -2.04 -11.65 13.92
N VAL A 512 -1.57 -11.98 12.72
CA VAL A 512 -1.00 -13.30 12.42
C VAL A 512 0.51 -13.29 12.23
N THR A 513 1.09 -12.11 12.00
CA THR A 513 2.54 -11.91 11.97
C THR A 513 2.88 -10.62 12.68
N TRP A 514 3.92 -10.63 13.52
CA TRP A 514 4.43 -9.43 14.16
C TRP A 514 5.93 -9.52 14.42
N GLY A 515 6.55 -8.37 14.65
CA GLY A 515 7.97 -8.26 14.99
C GLY A 515 8.20 -7.30 16.15
N VAL A 516 9.20 -7.61 16.96
CA VAL A 516 9.67 -6.77 18.08
C VAL A 516 11.11 -6.38 17.80
N PHE A 517 11.35 -5.09 17.68
CA PHE A 517 12.66 -4.55 17.30
C PHE A 517 13.14 -3.53 18.33
N PRO A 518 14.49 -3.40 18.58
CA PRO A 518 15.03 -2.43 19.51
C PRO A 518 14.59 -1.00 19.18
N GLY A 519 14.03 -0.29 20.16
CA GLY A 519 13.64 1.12 20.01
C GLY A 519 12.45 1.37 19.07
N LYS A 520 11.67 0.34 18.73
CA LYS A 520 10.47 0.45 17.89
C LYS A 520 9.25 -0.16 18.55
N GLU A 521 8.09 0.31 18.13
CA GLU A 521 6.82 -0.34 18.45
C GLU A 521 6.72 -1.73 17.81
N ILE A 522 5.78 -2.54 18.29
CA ILE A 522 5.47 -3.84 17.69
C ILE A 522 4.91 -3.60 16.29
N VAL A 523 5.52 -4.25 15.31
CA VAL A 523 5.11 -4.19 13.91
C VAL A 523 4.26 -5.40 13.57
N GLN A 524 3.10 -5.20 12.95
CA GLN A 524 2.12 -6.25 12.63
C GLN A 524 1.82 -6.26 11.12
N PRO A 525 2.63 -6.92 10.29
CA PRO A 525 2.48 -6.82 8.84
C PRO A 525 1.32 -7.62 8.25
N THR A 526 0.80 -8.67 8.93
CA THR A 526 -0.38 -9.40 8.43
C THR A 526 -1.43 -9.64 9.49
N ILE A 527 -2.68 -9.65 9.04
CA ILE A 527 -3.87 -9.82 9.87
C ILE A 527 -4.91 -10.74 9.23
N VAL A 528 -5.86 -11.18 10.03
CA VAL A 528 -7.13 -11.80 9.62
C VAL A 528 -8.28 -11.06 10.28
N GLU A 529 -9.30 -10.72 9.50
CA GLU A 529 -10.51 -10.06 9.97
C GLU A 529 -11.73 -10.42 9.10
N THR A 530 -12.92 -10.27 9.65
CA THR A 530 -14.17 -10.69 9.01
C THR A 530 -14.42 -9.98 7.68
N ILE A 531 -14.25 -8.65 7.65
CA ILE A 531 -14.56 -7.83 6.47
C ILE A 531 -13.64 -8.22 5.31
N SER A 532 -12.35 -8.31 5.55
CA SER A 532 -11.38 -8.70 4.52
C SER A 532 -11.56 -10.15 4.08
N PHE A 533 -11.95 -11.05 4.98
CA PHE A 533 -12.24 -12.44 4.61
C PHE A 533 -13.47 -12.56 3.69
N LEU A 534 -14.53 -11.79 3.95
CA LEU A 534 -15.71 -11.80 3.09
C LEU A 534 -15.42 -11.24 1.70
N ALA A 535 -14.57 -10.21 1.59
CA ALA A 535 -14.13 -9.71 0.29
C ALA A 535 -13.23 -10.72 -0.45
N TRP A 536 -12.35 -11.38 0.28
CA TRP A 536 -11.57 -12.49 -0.28
C TRP A 536 -12.45 -13.63 -0.77
N ARG A 537 -13.50 -14.00 -0.03
CA ARG A 537 -14.50 -14.98 -0.49
C ARG A 537 -15.03 -14.65 -1.88
N ASP A 538 -15.44 -13.40 -2.11
CA ASP A 538 -15.99 -12.97 -3.40
C ASP A 538 -14.98 -13.17 -4.54
N GLU A 539 -13.74 -12.81 -4.30
CA GLU A 539 -12.66 -13.05 -5.26
C GLU A 539 -12.37 -14.54 -5.42
N PHE A 540 -12.29 -15.28 -4.33
CA PHE A 540 -11.99 -16.71 -4.35
C PHE A 540 -12.96 -17.48 -5.24
N TYR A 541 -14.27 -17.31 -5.05
CA TYR A 541 -15.28 -18.00 -5.84
C TYR A 541 -15.36 -17.47 -7.28
N HIS A 542 -15.08 -16.18 -7.50
CA HIS A 542 -14.93 -15.64 -8.84
C HIS A 542 -13.79 -16.32 -9.61
N LEU A 543 -12.61 -16.45 -8.99
CA LEU A 543 -11.46 -17.14 -9.60
C LEU A 543 -11.76 -18.63 -9.87
N GLY A 544 -12.51 -19.28 -9.00
CA GLY A 544 -13.00 -20.64 -9.25
C GLY A 544 -13.90 -20.72 -10.49
N SER A 545 -14.78 -19.73 -10.68
CA SER A 545 -15.59 -19.59 -11.90
C SER A 545 -14.72 -19.37 -13.14
N GLU A 546 -13.69 -18.52 -13.05
CA GLU A 546 -12.75 -18.31 -14.15
C GLU A 546 -11.96 -19.59 -14.47
N TRP A 547 -11.58 -20.38 -13.46
CA TRP A 547 -10.96 -21.69 -13.67
C TRP A 547 -11.92 -22.62 -14.46
N ALA A 548 -13.19 -22.69 -14.07
CA ALA A 548 -14.19 -23.48 -14.82
C ALA A 548 -14.30 -23.05 -16.29
N LYS A 549 -14.15 -21.75 -16.59
CA LYS A 549 -14.18 -21.22 -17.96
C LYS A 549 -12.97 -21.63 -18.82
N CYS A 550 -11.90 -22.15 -18.22
CA CYS A 550 -10.79 -22.71 -18.99
C CYS A 550 -11.18 -23.98 -19.77
N TYR A 551 -12.31 -24.62 -19.44
CA TYR A 551 -12.76 -25.87 -20.02
C TYR A 551 -14.00 -25.68 -20.91
N ASP A 552 -14.16 -26.60 -21.89
CA ASP A 552 -15.26 -26.54 -22.84
C ASP A 552 -16.63 -26.72 -22.16
N GLU A 553 -17.66 -26.06 -22.72
CA GLU A 553 -19.00 -26.14 -22.19
C GLU A 553 -19.51 -27.59 -22.19
N GLY A 554 -20.08 -28.05 -21.06
CA GLY A 554 -20.57 -29.40 -20.89
C GLY A 554 -19.49 -30.47 -20.65
N SER A 555 -18.20 -30.10 -20.61
CA SER A 555 -17.12 -31.04 -20.27
C SER A 555 -17.24 -31.50 -18.82
N ARG A 556 -16.72 -32.71 -18.52
CA ARG A 556 -16.67 -33.24 -17.14
C ARG A 556 -15.81 -32.36 -16.25
N SER A 557 -14.68 -31.85 -16.76
CA SER A 557 -13.78 -30.95 -16.02
C SER A 557 -14.49 -29.67 -15.62
N LYS A 558 -15.21 -29.02 -16.54
CA LYS A 558 -15.97 -27.81 -16.22
C LYS A 558 -17.03 -28.05 -15.14
N ASN A 559 -17.80 -29.13 -15.28
CA ASN A 559 -18.86 -29.46 -14.32
C ASN A 559 -18.28 -29.77 -12.93
N LEU A 560 -17.17 -30.52 -12.87
CA LEU A 560 -16.48 -30.82 -11.62
C LEU A 560 -15.95 -29.55 -10.93
N ILE A 561 -15.25 -28.68 -11.66
CA ILE A 561 -14.69 -27.46 -11.07
C ILE A 561 -15.82 -26.53 -10.61
N LYS A 562 -16.91 -26.42 -11.37
CA LYS A 562 -18.12 -25.71 -10.92
C LYS A 562 -18.69 -26.29 -9.63
N GLU A 563 -18.86 -27.60 -9.55
CA GLU A 563 -19.37 -28.26 -8.35
C GLU A 563 -18.51 -27.93 -7.12
N ILE A 564 -17.18 -28.05 -7.25
CA ILE A 564 -16.25 -27.73 -6.17
C ILE A 564 -16.36 -26.26 -5.77
N THR A 565 -16.32 -25.34 -6.72
CA THR A 565 -16.29 -23.89 -6.45
C THR A 565 -17.65 -23.28 -6.11
N GLU A 566 -18.75 -23.95 -6.41
CA GLU A 566 -20.09 -23.50 -6.04
C GLU A 566 -20.56 -24.05 -4.69
N SER A 567 -20.12 -25.27 -4.28
CA SER A 567 -20.66 -25.96 -3.13
C SER A 567 -19.71 -26.10 -1.93
N TRP A 568 -18.38 -26.13 -2.12
CA TRP A 568 -17.44 -26.31 -1.04
C TRP A 568 -17.23 -25.03 -0.22
N TYR A 569 -16.84 -25.20 1.04
CA TYR A 569 -16.58 -24.10 1.96
C TYR A 569 -15.12 -23.68 1.91
N LEU A 570 -14.88 -22.40 1.76
CA LEU A 570 -13.58 -21.79 2.02
C LEU A 570 -13.44 -21.64 3.54
N VAL A 571 -12.44 -22.28 4.13
CA VAL A 571 -12.19 -22.30 5.58
C VAL A 571 -10.82 -21.69 5.85
N ASN A 572 -10.81 -20.67 6.67
CA ASN A 572 -9.63 -20.00 7.18
C ASN A 572 -9.44 -20.40 8.65
N ILE A 573 -8.25 -20.80 9.05
CA ILE A 573 -7.92 -21.28 10.40
C ILE A 573 -6.66 -20.59 10.90
N VAL A 574 -6.72 -19.99 12.07
CA VAL A 574 -5.59 -19.40 12.78
C VAL A 574 -5.42 -20.14 14.11
N ASP A 575 -4.23 -20.68 14.38
CA ASP A 575 -3.85 -21.16 15.69
C ASP A 575 -3.20 -20.00 16.47
N ASN A 576 -3.84 -19.57 17.54
CA ASN A 576 -3.36 -18.45 18.36
C ASN A 576 -2.18 -18.84 19.27
N ASP A 577 -1.90 -20.13 19.47
CA ASP A 577 -0.66 -20.59 20.11
C ASP A 577 0.49 -20.62 19.08
N PHE A 578 1.15 -19.50 18.91
CA PHE A 578 2.27 -19.33 17.97
C PHE A 578 3.51 -20.17 18.30
N ARG A 579 3.51 -20.90 19.40
CA ARG A 579 4.58 -21.85 19.77
C ARG A 579 4.36 -23.23 19.15
N ASN A 580 3.14 -23.53 18.72
CA ASN A 580 2.79 -24.82 18.13
C ASN A 580 2.74 -24.75 16.60
N MET A 581 3.83 -25.15 15.95
CA MET A 581 3.95 -25.10 14.49
C MET A 581 2.91 -25.94 13.76
N ARG A 582 2.41 -27.00 14.39
CA ARG A 582 1.52 -28.00 13.77
C ARG A 582 0.16 -28.10 14.44
N GLY A 583 -0.23 -27.15 15.27
CA GLY A 583 -1.49 -27.19 16.04
C GLY A 583 -2.76 -27.28 15.20
N ILE A 584 -2.72 -26.83 13.95
CA ILE A 584 -3.85 -26.88 13.02
C ILE A 584 -4.05 -28.30 12.44
N PHE A 585 -3.00 -29.04 12.15
CA PHE A 585 -3.10 -30.30 11.37
C PHE A 585 -3.86 -31.43 12.07
N PRO A 586 -3.80 -31.61 13.42
CA PRO A 586 -4.60 -32.60 14.12
C PRO A 586 -6.11 -32.42 13.96
N LEU A 587 -6.60 -31.23 13.65
CA LEU A 587 -8.00 -30.96 13.36
C LEU A 587 -8.53 -31.83 12.20
N PHE A 588 -7.66 -32.25 11.31
CA PHE A 588 -7.98 -33.00 10.10
C PHE A 588 -7.72 -34.52 10.21
N ASP A 589 -7.29 -35.01 11.37
CA ASP A 589 -6.97 -36.43 11.54
C ASP A 589 -8.16 -37.32 11.22
N GLY A 590 -7.92 -38.32 10.35
CA GLY A 590 -8.93 -39.27 9.90
C GLY A 590 -9.97 -38.72 8.92
N LEU A 591 -9.93 -37.44 8.57
CA LEU A 591 -10.83 -36.86 7.55
C LEU A 591 -10.26 -37.12 6.17
N LYS A 592 -11.14 -37.54 5.24
CA LYS A 592 -10.86 -37.62 3.81
C LYS A 592 -12.14 -37.36 3.03
N VAL A 593 -11.98 -36.86 1.82
CA VAL A 593 -13.11 -36.62 0.92
C VAL A 593 -13.52 -37.93 0.24
N ASP A 594 -14.81 -38.17 0.10
CA ASP A 594 -15.34 -39.37 -0.55
C ASP A 594 -14.82 -39.50 -1.99
N GLY A 595 -14.42 -40.70 -2.37
CA GLY A 595 -13.86 -41.00 -3.70
C GLY A 595 -12.39 -40.56 -3.90
N VAL A 596 -11.73 -40.06 -2.85
CA VAL A 596 -10.28 -39.74 -2.90
C VAL A 596 -9.51 -40.80 -2.12
N GLU A 597 -8.53 -41.41 -2.77
CA GLU A 597 -7.62 -42.35 -2.12
C GLU A 597 -6.21 -41.74 -2.00
N PRO A 598 -5.64 -41.69 -0.78
CA PRO A 598 -4.30 -41.13 -0.56
C PRO A 598 -3.27 -41.83 -1.42
N THR A 599 -2.48 -41.08 -2.17
CA THR A 599 -1.43 -41.63 -3.03
C THR A 599 -0.30 -42.22 -2.18
N ALA A 600 0.35 -43.29 -2.67
CA ALA A 600 1.46 -43.98 -1.96
C ALA A 600 2.64 -43.05 -1.61
N ALA A 601 2.83 -41.95 -2.34
CA ALA A 601 3.83 -40.91 -2.05
C ALA A 601 3.51 -40.12 -0.77
N ALA A 602 2.22 -39.94 -0.45
CA ALA A 602 1.79 -39.25 0.78
C ALA A 602 1.90 -40.17 2.02
N VAL A 603 1.74 -41.48 1.84
CA VAL A 603 1.84 -42.48 2.93
C VAL A 603 3.30 -42.72 3.34
N ASN A 604 4.25 -42.67 2.41
CA ASN A 604 5.67 -42.90 2.68
C ASN A 604 6.43 -41.65 3.18
N GLY A 605 5.89 -40.43 2.99
CA GLY A 605 6.49 -39.18 3.49
C GLY A 605 6.37 -39.01 5.02
N VAL A 606 5.42 -39.71 5.66
CA VAL A 606 5.17 -39.64 7.12
C VAL A 606 6.19 -40.42 7.94
N ALA A 607 6.99 -41.32 7.31
CA ALA A 607 7.86 -42.27 8.04
C ALA A 607 9.28 -41.76 8.36
N HIS A 608 9.72 -40.58 7.88
CA HIS A 608 11.12 -40.16 8.04
C HIS A 608 11.37 -38.69 8.35
N VAL A 609 10.67 -38.07 9.30
CA VAL A 609 11.21 -36.88 9.98
C VAL A 609 10.69 -36.80 11.41
N ASN A 610 11.05 -37.78 12.24
CA ASN A 610 11.18 -37.60 13.68
C ASN A 610 12.66 -37.34 14.01
N GLY A 611 13.20 -36.24 13.51
CA GLY A 611 14.54 -35.76 13.79
C GLY A 611 14.46 -34.33 14.31
N ASP A 612 14.85 -34.15 15.56
CA ASP A 612 15.03 -32.91 16.27
C ASP A 612 15.60 -31.79 15.38
N VAL A 613 14.75 -30.84 15.00
CA VAL A 613 15.17 -29.64 14.23
C VAL A 613 15.97 -28.67 15.14
N ASN A 614 15.97 -28.87 16.46
CA ASN A 614 16.79 -28.09 17.41
C ASN A 614 18.24 -28.62 17.57
N GLY A 615 18.58 -29.79 17.06
CA GLY A 615 19.92 -30.38 17.22
C GLY A 615 20.92 -30.06 16.13
N ASP A 616 20.50 -29.76 14.91
CA ASP A 616 21.42 -29.59 13.76
C ASP A 616 21.87 -28.14 13.51
N ALA A 617 21.18 -27.17 14.05
CA ALA A 617 21.64 -25.77 13.97
C ALA A 617 22.86 -25.50 14.90
N GLU A 618 22.87 -26.11 16.11
CA GLU A 618 24.02 -25.99 17.02
C GLU A 618 25.26 -26.78 16.57
N LYS A 619 25.08 -27.86 15.80
CA LYS A 619 26.23 -28.64 15.29
C LYS A 619 26.91 -28.01 14.07
N LYS A 620 26.21 -27.25 13.27
CA LYS A 620 26.81 -26.49 12.13
C LYS A 620 27.51 -25.21 12.59
N GLU A 621 27.10 -24.59 13.67
CA GLU A 621 27.80 -23.43 14.24
C GLU A 621 29.16 -23.81 14.89
N ARG A 622 29.34 -25.06 15.33
CA ARG A 622 30.63 -25.55 15.85
C ARG A 622 31.67 -25.90 14.78
N ALA A 623 31.25 -26.07 13.53
CA ALA A 623 32.16 -26.47 12.44
C ALA A 623 32.74 -25.30 11.62
N LEU A 624 32.40 -24.05 11.95
CA LEU A 624 32.85 -22.83 11.23
C LEU A 624 33.60 -21.83 12.11
N LYS A 625 34.38 -22.31 13.10
CA LYS A 625 35.38 -21.47 13.76
C LYS A 625 36.72 -21.62 13.05
N PRO A 626 37.32 -20.56 12.47
CA PRO A 626 38.69 -20.65 11.97
C PRO A 626 39.68 -20.75 13.14
N GLU A 627 40.58 -21.71 13.04
CA GLU A 627 41.74 -21.82 13.92
C GLU A 627 42.60 -20.54 13.78
N VAL A 628 42.69 -19.76 14.85
CA VAL A 628 43.67 -18.70 14.95
C VAL A 628 44.93 -19.29 15.60
N ASN A 629 45.94 -19.47 14.76
CA ASN A 629 47.27 -19.87 15.18
C ASN A 629 47.87 -18.77 16.09
N GLY A 630 48.45 -19.21 17.19
CA GLY A 630 49.01 -18.41 18.25
C GLY A 630 50.26 -17.64 17.87
N VAL A 631 50.44 -16.50 18.50
CA VAL A 631 51.72 -15.81 18.71
C VAL A 631 51.79 -15.44 20.18
N PRO A 632 52.96 -15.63 20.85
CA PRO A 632 53.07 -15.76 22.30
C PRO A 632 53.19 -14.43 23.04
N ASP A 633 52.74 -14.53 24.27
CA ASP A 633 52.78 -13.61 25.39
C ASP A 633 54.20 -13.05 25.66
N LYS A 634 54.32 -11.75 25.90
CA LYS A 634 55.40 -11.19 26.74
C LYS A 634 54.96 -9.93 27.52
N ASN A 635 54.91 -10.15 28.83
CA ASN A 635 55.32 -9.19 29.92
C ASN A 635 54.38 -8.00 30.22
N ASN A 636 53.94 -7.90 31.36
CA ASN A 636 54.40 -7.69 32.74
C ASN A 636 53.51 -6.66 33.48
N ALA A 637 53.00 -7.14 34.54
CA ALA A 637 52.77 -6.54 35.85
C ALA A 637 53.03 -5.03 36.06
N VAL A 638 52.11 -4.38 36.76
CA VAL A 638 52.37 -3.67 38.05
C VAL A 638 51.05 -3.08 38.61
N ASN A 639 50.59 -3.63 39.68
CA ASN A 639 50.16 -3.15 41.00
C ASN A 639 49.45 -1.80 41.22
N HIS A 640 48.41 -1.95 42.06
CA HIS A 640 47.99 -1.11 43.22
C HIS A 640 47.37 0.27 42.93
N ALA A 641 46.37 0.72 43.58
CA ALA A 641 45.66 0.53 44.83
C ALA A 641 44.76 1.77 45.04
N ASP A 642 43.69 1.59 45.81
CA ASP A 642 43.02 2.61 46.63
C ASP A 642 42.36 3.82 45.93
N GLY A 643 41.13 4.12 46.12
CA GLY A 643 40.35 4.16 47.33
C GLY A 643 39.48 5.41 47.31
N ALA A 644 38.35 5.33 47.93
CA ALA A 644 37.55 6.41 48.50
C ALA A 644 36.44 7.06 47.67
N ALA A 645 35.27 6.64 48.00
CA ALA A 645 34.05 7.35 48.37
C ALA A 645 34.09 8.89 48.48
N LEU A 646 33.01 9.53 48.06
CA LEU A 646 32.20 10.46 48.87
C LEU A 646 31.09 11.16 48.05
N ASN A 647 29.85 10.96 48.55
CA ASN A 647 28.76 11.95 48.73
C ASN A 647 28.44 12.92 47.57
N GLY A 648 27.28 12.86 46.98
CA GLY A 648 26.03 13.27 47.63
C GLY A 648 25.76 14.77 47.51
N GLN A 649 24.83 15.16 46.66
CA GLN A 649 23.84 16.19 47.02
C GLN A 649 22.79 16.38 45.94
N GLN A 650 21.56 16.26 46.39
CA GLN A 650 20.35 16.80 45.74
C GLN A 650 20.46 18.33 45.65
N VAL A 651 19.94 18.93 44.59
CA VAL A 651 19.13 20.17 44.68
C VAL A 651 18.07 20.17 43.60
N LYS A 652 16.86 20.39 44.05
CA LYS A 652 15.64 20.78 43.34
C LYS A 652 15.86 22.11 42.59
N ASN A 653 15.32 22.22 41.39
CA ASN A 653 14.18 23.09 41.06
C ASN A 653 13.66 22.72 39.68
#